data_6a0da532e9cb5e5bad2a67f7d4829085
#
_entry.id   6a0da532e9cb5e5bad2a67f7d4829085
#
_cell.length_a   1.000
_cell.length_b   1.000
_cell.length_c   1.000
_cell.angle_alpha   90.00
_cell.angle_beta   90.00
_cell.angle_gamma   90.00
#
_symmetry.space_group_name_H-M   'P 1'
#
loop_
_entity.id
_entity.type
_entity.pdbx_description
1 polymer ?
#
loop_
_entity_poly.entity_id
_entity_poly.type
_entity_poly.pdbx_seq_one_letter_code
_entity_poly.pdbx_strand_id
1 'polypeptide(L)'
;MLAGILLFGGSGAQAGTVVTESDGACRLSNGRVEAVFRGEGAFDIEKLVLNGHSVLDPGTNATPWILWYKGPQGENPELKPEHAVYQGAEIRRDEGAGTLVFTWQLTLDYSSKTYPVRMYVTLCDDEELLRWSLEADLPEGWMVTDLHFPRLEIRRPADGRILTTEGWGVEKPLDITTFEARYPSHASAMQFLIVYNADGAFYYGTEDRRGCGKTYSARCSHETVLLSDAIPASAGWIDGGTFRLPWSSVVGFAPEGWADAVVRWYRPFTYTTEWGSKTLAERNIPQWCYDADAWVRAKFAQEDTYDAVRRAAKFFGEGLGVHWYFWHNHPYDTHYPDYLPAKPAFAPMVQGARELGARVTPYINGRLWDPAADSYRRDRGYDASCRKPDGSLYTEIYPTSKVLNTVTCPSTEIWHRKIIGLVDSLQHGIGVDGIYIDQIAAAAPEPCWNPDHGHPVGGGDFWYDGYRRLIGKIRAEHLLPGRILTSEENSECYIDLFDMLLVVNTPHAPQSCIIRPLFPMVYSDRAVTSAFTYTPSEADKMGLGDFRYELTKALLWGSQIGWVDPRPLMSEEAAAEARFMRELMHFRRTLHDVVYGGRFLREVTPAGDNPRIDIPGFGEDATVLASEWCRPDGRHVYIVVNMGDKDRRVTLPGVDKPFVVKGASCRRLDL
;
A
#
# COMPACT_ATOMS: atom_id res chain seq x y z
N MET A 1 17.66 -50.19 -27.24
CA MET A 1 18.89 -49.48 -26.86
C MET A 1 18.52 -48.42 -25.83
N LEU A 2 19.00 -48.61 -24.61
CA LEU A 2 18.73 -47.77 -23.46
C LEU A 2 19.42 -46.40 -23.64
N ALA A 3 18.65 -45.32 -23.51
CA ALA A 3 19.19 -43.99 -23.31
C ALA A 3 19.19 -43.69 -21.79
N GLY A 4 20.38 -43.52 -21.24
CA GLY A 4 20.60 -43.27 -19.82
C GLY A 4 20.18 -41.86 -19.42
N ILE A 5 19.34 -41.77 -18.38
CA ILE A 5 19.06 -40.56 -17.64
C ILE A 5 20.22 -40.37 -16.65
N LEU A 6 21.03 -39.34 -16.87
CA LEU A 6 21.98 -38.85 -15.86
C LEU A 6 21.21 -38.04 -14.80
N LEU A 7 20.92 -38.68 -13.69
CA LEU A 7 20.55 -38.06 -12.44
C LEU A 7 21.79 -37.40 -11.84
N PHE A 8 21.88 -36.07 -11.90
CA PHE A 8 22.74 -35.31 -11.02
C PHE A 8 22.13 -35.28 -9.62
N GLY A 9 22.46 -36.26 -8.81
CA GLY A 9 22.19 -36.24 -7.39
C GLY A 9 23.22 -35.36 -6.68
N GLY A 10 22.89 -34.11 -6.50
CA GLY A 10 23.52 -33.22 -5.53
C GLY A 10 22.68 -33.21 -4.25
N SER A 11 22.84 -34.21 -3.39
CA SER A 11 22.34 -34.15 -2.00
C SER A 11 23.30 -33.27 -1.20
N GLY A 12 23.17 -31.97 -1.30
CA GLY A 12 23.57 -31.06 -0.25
C GLY A 12 22.63 -31.31 0.93
N ALA A 13 23.11 -31.97 1.99
CA ALA A 13 22.42 -31.99 3.24
C ALA A 13 22.18 -30.53 3.64
N GLN A 14 20.93 -30.11 3.68
CA GLN A 14 20.52 -28.79 4.17
C GLN A 14 20.97 -28.73 5.64
N ALA A 15 21.99 -27.91 5.92
CA ALA A 15 22.47 -27.75 7.29
C ALA A 15 21.40 -27.02 8.07
N GLY A 16 20.80 -27.67 9.05
CA GLY A 16 19.84 -27.06 9.96
C GLY A 16 20.42 -25.84 10.68
N THR A 17 19.57 -24.99 11.21
CA THR A 17 19.99 -23.79 11.95
C THR A 17 20.90 -24.18 13.12
N VAL A 18 22.13 -23.66 13.12
CA VAL A 18 23.08 -23.81 14.20
C VAL A 18 22.91 -22.66 15.19
N VAL A 19 22.65 -22.98 16.45
CA VAL A 19 22.67 -22.03 17.55
C VAL A 19 23.79 -22.40 18.48
N THR A 20 24.75 -21.52 18.65
CA THR A 20 25.92 -21.76 19.50
C THR A 20 26.19 -20.56 20.39
N GLU A 21 26.73 -20.82 21.59
CA GLU A 21 27.29 -19.82 22.49
C GLU A 21 28.80 -20.10 22.62
N SER A 22 29.61 -19.07 22.43
CA SER A 22 31.05 -19.11 22.67
C SER A 22 31.57 -17.74 23.00
N ASP A 23 32.46 -17.64 23.99
CA ASP A 23 33.13 -16.40 24.38
C ASP A 23 32.16 -15.22 24.63
N GLY A 24 30.97 -15.50 25.22
CA GLY A 24 29.94 -14.49 25.53
C GLY A 24 29.14 -14.00 24.31
N ALA A 25 29.26 -14.66 23.16
CA ALA A 25 28.47 -14.36 21.97
C ALA A 25 27.53 -15.50 21.61
N CYS A 26 26.30 -15.16 21.17
CA CYS A 26 25.29 -16.08 20.66
C CYS A 26 25.18 -15.98 19.14
N ARG A 27 25.14 -17.12 18.46
CA ARG A 27 25.12 -17.19 16.97
C ARG A 27 23.92 -18.00 16.47
N LEU A 28 23.20 -17.45 15.47
CA LEU A 28 22.28 -18.15 14.59
C LEU A 28 22.87 -18.27 13.20
N SER A 29 22.83 -19.48 12.59
CA SER A 29 23.29 -19.65 11.22
C SER A 29 22.64 -20.86 10.55
N ASN A 30 22.16 -20.71 9.31
CA ASN A 30 21.67 -21.81 8.46
C ASN A 30 22.43 -21.90 7.13
N GLY A 31 23.61 -21.25 7.04
CA GLY A 31 24.43 -21.21 5.82
C GLY A 31 24.08 -20.09 4.85
N ARG A 32 22.89 -19.52 4.90
CA ARG A 32 22.46 -18.32 4.13
C ARG A 32 22.44 -17.07 4.98
N VAL A 33 22.03 -17.22 6.23
CA VAL A 33 22.01 -16.17 7.26
C VAL A 33 23.02 -16.53 8.34
N GLU A 34 23.80 -15.55 8.77
CA GLU A 34 24.64 -15.62 9.98
C GLU A 34 24.43 -14.35 10.79
N ALA A 35 23.87 -14.49 11.98
CA ALA A 35 23.67 -13.43 12.95
C ALA A 35 24.43 -13.75 14.24
N VAL A 36 25.28 -12.82 14.71
CA VAL A 36 26.04 -12.95 15.96
C VAL A 36 25.66 -11.79 16.86
N PHE A 37 25.28 -12.13 18.07
CA PHE A 37 24.81 -11.19 19.09
C PHE A 37 25.70 -11.30 20.34
N ARG A 38 25.89 -10.20 21.04
CA ARG A 38 26.52 -10.21 22.35
C ARG A 38 25.56 -10.83 23.36
N GLY A 39 25.97 -11.91 23.97
CA GLY A 39 25.21 -12.68 24.97
C GLY A 39 25.37 -12.16 26.39
N GLU A 40 26.49 -11.48 26.70
CA GLU A 40 26.83 -11.00 28.06
C GLU A 40 27.17 -9.50 28.06
N GLY A 41 27.07 -8.89 29.23
CA GLY A 41 27.38 -7.47 29.46
C GLY A 41 26.29 -6.54 28.96
N ALA A 42 26.41 -6.04 27.74
CA ALA A 42 25.41 -5.21 27.08
C ALA A 42 25.03 -5.81 25.72
N PHE A 43 23.75 -5.73 25.38
CA PHE A 43 23.28 -6.20 24.07
C PHE A 43 23.91 -5.42 22.92
N ASP A 44 24.31 -6.11 21.88
CA ASP A 44 24.65 -5.55 20.57
C ASP A 44 24.53 -6.63 19.49
N ILE A 45 24.39 -6.22 18.24
CA ILE A 45 24.50 -7.10 17.07
C ILE A 45 25.93 -6.98 16.53
N GLU A 46 26.74 -7.99 16.79
CA GLU A 46 28.16 -7.97 16.41
C GLU A 46 28.38 -8.29 14.91
N LYS A 47 27.48 -9.11 14.35
CA LYS A 47 27.55 -9.50 12.94
C LYS A 47 26.16 -9.82 12.40
N LEU A 48 25.89 -9.36 11.20
CA LEU A 48 24.74 -9.79 10.41
C LEU A 48 25.15 -9.95 8.95
N VAL A 49 25.24 -11.21 8.53
CA VAL A 49 25.52 -11.59 7.15
C VAL A 49 24.30 -12.27 6.56
N LEU A 50 23.75 -11.69 5.52
CA LEU A 50 22.55 -12.15 4.83
C LEU A 50 22.93 -12.49 3.38
N ASN A 51 22.75 -13.74 2.98
CA ASN A 51 23.14 -14.24 1.65
C ASN A 51 24.57 -13.83 1.24
N GLY A 52 25.52 -13.93 2.19
CA GLY A 52 26.94 -13.61 1.98
C GLY A 52 27.30 -12.13 2.11
N HIS A 53 26.33 -11.23 2.31
CA HIS A 53 26.56 -9.77 2.45
C HIS A 53 26.53 -9.33 3.91
N SER A 54 27.60 -8.68 4.38
CA SER A 54 27.67 -8.04 5.70
C SER A 54 26.93 -6.71 5.65
N VAL A 55 25.85 -6.58 6.44
CA VAL A 55 24.92 -5.43 6.34
C VAL A 55 25.09 -4.39 7.44
N LEU A 56 25.87 -4.68 8.50
CA LEU A 56 26.05 -3.70 9.59
C LEU A 56 27.51 -3.64 10.06
N ASP A 57 27.78 -2.58 10.82
CA ASP A 57 29.04 -2.41 11.55
C ASP A 57 28.80 -2.74 13.05
N PRO A 58 29.78 -3.39 13.74
CA PRO A 58 29.67 -3.68 15.16
C PRO A 58 29.56 -2.40 16.02
N GLY A 59 28.80 -2.46 17.11
CA GLY A 59 28.70 -1.39 18.09
C GLY A 59 27.61 -0.35 17.83
N THR A 60 26.77 -0.54 16.80
CA THR A 60 25.73 0.45 16.42
C THR A 60 24.31 0.03 16.83
N ASN A 61 24.09 -1.20 17.26
CA ASN A 61 22.76 -1.79 17.44
C ASN A 61 22.39 -2.11 18.90
N ALA A 62 22.87 -1.30 19.85
CA ALA A 62 22.62 -1.49 21.29
C ALA A 62 21.18 -1.20 21.75
N THR A 63 20.37 -0.53 20.91
CA THR A 63 18.98 -0.12 21.26
C THR A 63 17.99 -0.71 20.27
N PRO A 64 17.70 -2.04 20.36
CA PRO A 64 16.82 -2.71 19.40
C PRO A 64 15.33 -2.40 19.62
N TRP A 65 14.95 -1.82 20.74
CA TRP A 65 13.57 -1.45 21.07
C TRP A 65 13.48 -0.17 21.90
N ILE A 66 12.35 0.54 21.78
CA ILE A 66 11.91 1.60 22.70
C ILE A 66 10.44 1.33 22.99
N LEU A 67 10.03 1.42 24.26
CA LEU A 67 8.67 1.18 24.71
C LEU A 67 8.15 2.38 25.49
N TRP A 68 6.93 2.81 25.18
CA TRP A 68 6.18 3.79 25.97
C TRP A 68 5.11 3.06 26.76
N TYR A 69 4.99 3.41 28.03
CA TYR A 69 4.06 2.80 28.95
C TYR A 69 3.07 3.83 29.47
N LYS A 70 1.92 3.33 29.93
CA LYS A 70 0.94 4.11 30.68
C LYS A 70 0.59 3.34 31.95
N GLY A 71 0.79 3.97 33.11
CA GLY A 71 0.43 3.44 34.42
C GLY A 71 -0.93 3.95 34.89
N PRO A 72 -1.49 3.32 35.95
CA PRO A 72 -2.84 3.62 36.46
C PRO A 72 -2.97 4.98 37.14
N GLN A 73 -1.85 5.62 37.55
CA GLN A 73 -1.85 6.95 38.18
C GLN A 73 -1.46 8.07 37.21
N GLY A 74 -1.33 7.74 35.90
CA GLY A 74 -0.96 8.70 34.84
C GLY A 74 0.54 8.72 34.53
N GLU A 75 1.29 7.73 35.01
CA GLU A 75 2.68 7.54 34.61
C GLU A 75 2.75 7.27 33.10
N ASN A 76 3.76 7.86 32.46
CA ASN A 76 3.95 7.73 31.00
C ASN A 76 5.45 7.68 30.65
N PRO A 77 6.23 6.68 31.16
CA PRO A 77 7.65 6.60 30.87
C PRO A 77 7.95 6.08 29.45
N GLU A 78 9.00 6.64 28.85
CA GLU A 78 9.71 6.06 27.73
C GLU A 78 10.88 5.23 28.26
N LEU A 79 10.94 3.97 27.91
CA LEU A 79 11.98 3.04 28.37
C LEU A 79 12.65 2.34 27.19
N LYS A 80 13.95 2.10 27.33
CA LYS A 80 14.81 1.45 26.34
C LYS A 80 15.89 0.61 27.04
N PRO A 81 16.68 -0.21 26.36
CA PRO A 81 17.63 -1.13 26.96
C PRO A 81 18.56 -0.49 28.01
N GLU A 82 18.94 0.76 27.85
CA GLU A 82 19.81 1.48 28.82
C GLU A 82 19.14 1.76 30.18
N HIS A 83 17.80 1.69 30.24
CA HIS A 83 17.01 1.83 31.48
C HIS A 83 16.73 0.47 32.17
N ALA A 84 17.28 -0.62 31.64
CA ALA A 84 17.02 -1.98 32.06
C ALA A 84 18.31 -2.74 32.39
N VAL A 85 18.18 -3.79 33.17
CA VAL A 85 19.30 -4.71 33.44
C VAL A 85 19.22 -5.87 32.44
N TYR A 86 20.20 -5.93 31.52
CA TYR A 86 20.32 -7.02 30.57
C TYR A 86 20.71 -8.33 31.28
N GLN A 87 19.97 -9.43 31.00
CA GLN A 87 20.14 -10.72 31.63
C GLN A 87 20.86 -11.74 30.73
N GLY A 88 21.18 -11.37 29.49
CA GLY A 88 21.76 -12.28 28.50
C GLY A 88 20.75 -12.89 27.56
N ALA A 89 21.17 -13.94 26.85
CA ALA A 89 20.40 -14.66 25.85
C ALA A 89 20.12 -16.11 26.31
N GLU A 90 18.92 -16.58 26.00
CA GLU A 90 18.54 -17.99 26.08
C GLU A 90 18.47 -18.59 24.67
N ILE A 91 19.02 -19.78 24.52
CA ILE A 91 18.95 -20.53 23.26
C ILE A 91 17.75 -21.46 23.29
N ARG A 92 16.87 -21.37 22.30
CA ARG A 92 15.78 -22.31 22.07
C ARG A 92 15.92 -22.95 20.71
N ARG A 93 15.64 -24.24 20.63
CA ARG A 93 15.59 -25.00 19.40
C ARG A 93 14.25 -25.71 19.30
N ASP A 94 13.57 -25.45 18.20
CA ASP A 94 12.37 -26.14 17.81
C ASP A 94 12.66 -26.96 16.53
N GLU A 95 11.75 -27.86 16.15
CA GLU A 95 11.86 -28.57 14.87
C GLU A 95 11.80 -27.56 13.70
N GLY A 96 12.90 -27.45 12.96
CA GLY A 96 13.03 -26.58 11.80
C GLY A 96 13.40 -25.12 12.08
N ALA A 97 13.73 -24.73 13.33
CA ALA A 97 14.13 -23.36 13.65
C ALA A 97 15.04 -23.24 14.87
N GLY A 98 15.89 -22.20 14.89
CA GLY A 98 16.63 -21.75 16.06
C GLY A 98 16.17 -20.37 16.49
N THR A 99 16.00 -20.15 17.80
CA THR A 99 15.59 -18.88 18.40
C THR A 99 16.53 -18.46 19.52
N LEU A 100 16.95 -17.20 19.50
CA LEU A 100 17.60 -16.52 20.61
C LEU A 100 16.56 -15.65 21.34
N VAL A 101 16.48 -15.76 22.65
CA VAL A 101 15.61 -14.95 23.50
C VAL A 101 16.45 -14.05 24.38
N PHE A 102 16.48 -12.77 24.07
CA PHE A 102 17.19 -11.74 24.83
C PHE A 102 16.26 -11.16 25.89
N THR A 103 16.72 -11.05 27.15
CA THR A 103 15.89 -10.61 28.28
C THR A 103 16.50 -9.39 28.96
N TRP A 104 15.66 -8.38 29.22
CA TRP A 104 15.97 -7.20 30.03
C TRP A 104 14.98 -7.11 31.20
N GLN A 105 15.45 -6.72 32.37
CA GLN A 105 14.61 -6.49 33.55
C GLN A 105 14.39 -4.99 33.74
N LEU A 106 13.15 -4.55 33.67
CA LEU A 106 12.71 -3.17 33.88
C LEU A 106 12.12 -2.99 35.30
N THR A 107 12.30 -1.80 35.85
CA THR A 107 11.53 -1.34 37.03
C THR A 107 10.51 -0.32 36.53
N LEU A 108 9.22 -0.62 36.61
CA LEU A 108 8.13 0.22 36.06
C LEU A 108 7.38 0.98 37.17
N ASP A 109 7.29 0.42 38.33
CA ASP A 109 6.62 1.00 39.49
C ASP A 109 7.60 1.29 40.63
N TYR A 110 7.14 1.88 41.73
CA TYR A 110 7.95 2.18 42.92
C TYR A 110 8.20 0.93 43.78
N SER A 111 7.78 -0.25 43.32
CA SER A 111 8.07 -1.52 43.96
C SER A 111 9.50 -1.99 43.65
N SER A 112 9.99 -2.93 44.41
CA SER A 112 11.27 -3.59 44.10
C SER A 112 11.13 -4.69 43.03
N LYS A 113 9.94 -4.83 42.42
CA LYS A 113 9.70 -5.84 41.40
C LYS A 113 10.26 -5.38 40.05
N THR A 114 10.76 -6.33 39.32
CA THR A 114 11.20 -6.12 37.94
C THR A 114 10.30 -6.88 36.98
N TYR A 115 10.17 -6.35 35.79
CA TYR A 115 9.30 -6.87 34.73
C TYR A 115 10.15 -7.11 33.49
N PRO A 116 10.22 -8.35 32.98
CA PRO A 116 11.04 -8.64 31.80
C PRO A 116 10.45 -8.13 30.52
N VAL A 117 11.33 -7.59 29.68
CA VAL A 117 11.13 -7.42 28.22
C VAL A 117 11.92 -8.51 27.53
N ARG A 118 11.29 -9.27 26.65
CA ARG A 118 11.89 -10.37 25.91
C ARG A 118 11.83 -10.08 24.40
N MET A 119 12.97 -10.11 23.77
CA MET A 119 13.09 -10.02 22.32
C MET A 119 13.47 -11.39 21.76
N TYR A 120 12.72 -11.83 20.77
CA TYR A 120 12.94 -13.12 20.10
C TYR A 120 13.55 -12.85 18.74
N VAL A 121 14.63 -13.54 18.41
CA VAL A 121 15.24 -13.55 17.09
C VAL A 121 15.25 -14.97 16.58
N THR A 122 14.49 -15.25 15.53
CA THR A 122 14.26 -16.60 15.01
C THR A 122 14.75 -16.73 13.58
N LEU A 123 15.44 -17.84 13.29
CA LEU A 123 15.87 -18.24 11.97
C LEU A 123 15.38 -19.65 11.68
N CYS A 124 14.61 -19.83 10.58
CA CYS A 124 14.18 -21.15 10.14
C CYS A 124 15.28 -21.82 9.28
N ASP A 125 15.30 -23.15 9.24
CA ASP A 125 16.34 -23.93 8.59
C ASP A 125 16.45 -23.66 7.10
N ASP A 126 15.32 -23.43 6.43
CA ASP A 126 15.21 -23.27 4.98
C ASP A 126 14.91 -21.83 4.52
N GLU A 127 14.83 -20.86 5.46
CA GLU A 127 14.53 -19.47 5.17
C GLU A 127 15.77 -18.58 5.02
N GLU A 128 15.59 -17.44 4.39
CA GLU A 128 16.59 -16.39 4.21
C GLU A 128 16.22 -15.11 4.99
N LEU A 129 15.13 -15.16 5.76
CA LEU A 129 14.62 -14.06 6.57
C LEU A 129 14.91 -14.32 8.05
N LEU A 130 15.47 -13.31 8.71
CA LEU A 130 15.61 -13.29 10.16
C LEU A 130 14.38 -12.60 10.75
N ARG A 131 13.69 -13.27 11.70
CA ARG A 131 12.42 -12.84 12.29
C ARG A 131 12.61 -12.26 13.65
N TRP A 132 11.91 -11.15 13.94
CA TRP A 132 11.98 -10.44 15.20
C TRP A 132 10.59 -10.30 15.82
N SER A 133 10.44 -10.61 17.10
CA SER A 133 9.22 -10.36 17.88
C SER A 133 9.56 -9.92 19.30
N LEU A 134 8.57 -9.38 20.04
CA LEU A 134 8.77 -8.78 21.36
C LEU A 134 7.60 -9.03 22.28
N GLU A 135 7.94 -9.31 23.57
CA GLU A 135 7.01 -9.40 24.68
C GLU A 135 7.49 -8.53 25.84
N ALA A 136 6.57 -8.03 26.65
CA ALA A 136 6.87 -7.31 27.89
C ALA A 136 5.87 -7.65 28.97
N ASP A 137 6.36 -8.11 30.13
CA ASP A 137 5.52 -8.32 31.30
C ASP A 137 5.24 -6.96 31.98
N LEU A 138 4.03 -6.83 32.53
CA LEU A 138 3.50 -5.55 33.02
C LEU A 138 3.01 -5.68 34.49
N PRO A 139 3.16 -4.62 35.30
CA PRO A 139 2.40 -4.50 36.53
C PRO A 139 0.89 -4.44 36.25
N GLU A 140 0.09 -4.78 37.27
CA GLU A 140 -1.36 -4.65 37.19
C GLU A 140 -1.79 -3.20 36.85
N GLY A 141 -2.67 -3.04 35.87
CA GLY A 141 -3.17 -1.74 35.40
C GLY A 141 -2.23 -0.95 34.51
N TRP A 142 -1.06 -1.49 34.19
CA TRP A 142 -0.14 -0.89 33.20
C TRP A 142 -0.41 -1.43 31.79
N MET A 143 -0.07 -0.62 30.80
CA MET A 143 -0.10 -1.02 29.38
C MET A 143 1.07 -0.42 28.62
N VAL A 144 1.46 -1.08 27.52
CA VAL A 144 2.28 -0.48 26.48
C VAL A 144 1.37 0.36 25.61
N THR A 145 1.75 1.61 25.31
CA THR A 145 0.98 2.52 24.43
C THR A 145 1.56 2.60 23.03
N ASP A 146 2.89 2.59 22.96
CA ASP A 146 3.63 2.66 21.70
C ASP A 146 4.94 1.87 21.82
N LEU A 147 5.44 1.40 20.68
CA LEU A 147 6.77 0.79 20.61
C LEU A 147 7.46 1.12 19.29
N HIS A 148 8.78 1.30 19.34
CA HIS A 148 9.63 1.30 18.16
C HIS A 148 10.40 -0.02 18.11
N PHE A 149 10.07 -0.87 17.12
CA PHE A 149 10.63 -2.22 17.05
C PHE A 149 10.43 -2.89 15.67
N PRO A 150 11.41 -3.68 15.17
CA PRO A 150 12.80 -3.64 15.63
C PRO A 150 13.46 -2.35 15.16
N ARG A 151 14.50 -1.95 15.86
CA ARG A 151 15.37 -0.85 15.44
C ARG A 151 16.69 -1.45 14.98
N LEU A 152 16.98 -1.30 13.69
CA LEU A 152 18.18 -1.84 13.06
C LEU A 152 18.94 -0.74 12.33
N GLU A 153 20.18 -0.57 12.70
CA GLU A 153 21.10 0.35 12.05
C GLU A 153 22.02 -0.44 11.12
N ILE A 154 21.80 -0.29 9.81
CA ILE A 154 22.59 -0.94 8.77
C ILE A 154 23.61 0.02 8.18
N ARG A 155 24.69 -0.53 7.60
CA ARG A 155 25.66 0.28 6.85
C ARG A 155 24.96 0.93 5.66
N ARG A 156 25.20 2.23 5.46
CA ARG A 156 24.67 2.95 4.30
C ARG A 156 25.38 2.48 3.03
N PRO A 157 24.63 1.92 2.03
CA PRO A 157 25.25 1.51 0.78
C PRO A 157 25.70 2.72 -0.04
N ALA A 158 26.86 2.61 -0.69
CA ALA A 158 27.35 3.60 -1.64
C ALA A 158 26.34 3.75 -2.80
N ASP A 159 26.07 4.97 -3.25
CA ASP A 159 25.05 5.28 -4.26
C ASP A 159 23.67 4.68 -3.95
N GLY A 160 23.40 4.54 -2.64
CA GLY A 160 22.23 3.87 -2.12
C GLY A 160 20.93 4.61 -2.40
N ARG A 161 19.88 3.82 -2.52
CA ARG A 161 18.50 4.28 -2.71
C ARG A 161 17.58 3.60 -1.70
N ILE A 162 16.48 4.26 -1.39
CA ILE A 162 15.38 3.68 -0.62
C ILE A 162 14.16 3.51 -1.52
N LEU A 163 13.56 2.34 -1.47
CA LEU A 163 12.30 2.02 -2.11
C LEU A 163 11.21 1.95 -1.06
N THR A 164 10.21 2.80 -1.22
CA THR A 164 9.06 2.96 -0.31
C THR A 164 7.79 2.51 -0.98
N THR A 165 6.76 2.23 -0.21
CA THR A 165 5.47 1.72 -0.69
C THR A 165 4.41 2.80 -0.84
N GLU A 166 4.82 4.06 -1.09
CA GLU A 166 3.92 5.17 -1.38
C GLU A 166 3.18 4.92 -2.71
N GLY A 167 1.87 4.84 -2.68
CA GLY A 167 1.04 4.58 -3.85
C GLY A 167 1.49 3.36 -4.66
N TRP A 168 1.92 3.57 -5.90
CA TRP A 168 2.48 2.51 -6.74
C TRP A 168 3.80 1.92 -6.25
N GLY A 169 4.55 2.68 -5.47
CA GLY A 169 5.93 2.47 -5.06
C GLY A 169 6.83 3.61 -5.53
N VAL A 170 7.73 4.07 -4.67
CA VAL A 170 8.60 5.21 -4.94
C VAL A 170 10.03 4.92 -4.55
N GLU A 171 10.93 5.15 -5.49
CA GLU A 171 12.37 5.13 -5.27
C GLU A 171 12.87 6.53 -4.97
N LYS A 172 13.65 6.68 -3.90
CA LYS A 172 14.29 7.95 -3.49
C LYS A 172 15.78 7.74 -3.26
N PRO A 173 16.64 8.75 -3.50
CA PRO A 173 18.04 8.69 -3.09
C PRO A 173 18.15 8.68 -1.56
N LEU A 174 19.21 8.07 -1.04
CA LEU A 174 19.52 8.06 0.41
C LEU A 174 20.21 9.36 0.91
N ASP A 175 20.09 10.46 0.20
CA ASP A 175 20.50 11.79 0.66
C ASP A 175 19.47 12.45 1.61
N ILE A 176 18.30 11.85 1.72
CA ILE A 176 17.26 12.24 2.69
C ILE A 176 17.74 11.95 4.11
N THR A 177 17.50 12.88 5.02
CA THR A 177 17.86 12.72 6.44
C THR A 177 16.87 11.84 7.20
N THR A 178 15.60 11.90 6.84
CA THR A 178 14.53 11.10 7.48
C THR A 178 13.40 10.82 6.49
N PHE A 179 12.94 9.58 6.47
CA PHE A 179 11.69 9.15 5.83
C PHE A 179 10.77 8.58 6.91
N GLU A 180 9.50 8.97 6.88
CA GLU A 180 8.46 8.40 7.74
C GLU A 180 7.17 8.25 6.93
N ALA A 181 6.52 7.08 7.02
CA ALA A 181 5.26 6.81 6.34
C ALA A 181 4.34 5.95 7.18
N ARG A 182 3.11 6.41 7.36
CA ARG A 182 2.07 5.70 8.12
C ARG A 182 1.40 4.64 7.25
N TYR A 183 1.41 3.40 7.70
CA TYR A 183 0.69 2.25 7.13
C TYR A 183 -0.58 1.96 7.97
N PRO A 184 -1.68 1.50 7.36
CA PRO A 184 -1.99 1.52 5.93
C PRO A 184 -2.43 2.91 5.48
N SER A 185 -1.90 3.40 4.39
CA SER A 185 -2.33 4.66 3.74
C SER A 185 -1.67 4.81 2.36
N HIS A 186 -1.99 5.89 1.63
CA HIS A 186 -1.28 6.25 0.40
C HIS A 186 0.23 6.47 0.62
N ALA A 187 0.65 6.88 1.82
CA ALA A 187 2.06 7.07 2.15
C ALA A 187 2.81 5.76 2.41
N SER A 188 2.09 4.68 2.76
CA SER A 188 2.62 3.33 2.87
C SER A 188 1.50 2.33 2.59
N ALA A 189 1.40 1.89 1.34
CA ALA A 189 0.34 1.00 0.88
C ALA A 189 0.61 -0.48 1.22
N MET A 190 1.88 -0.84 1.42
CA MET A 190 2.37 -2.20 1.73
C MET A 190 3.35 -2.15 2.90
N GLN A 191 3.67 -3.30 3.50
CA GLN A 191 4.32 -3.40 4.80
C GLN A 191 5.83 -3.66 4.72
N PHE A 192 6.57 -2.87 3.92
CA PHE A 192 8.03 -2.99 3.84
C PHE A 192 8.73 -1.70 3.38
N LEU A 193 10.02 -1.65 3.64
CA LEU A 193 11.00 -0.74 3.06
C LEU A 193 12.18 -1.53 2.48
N ILE A 194 12.81 -1.03 1.43
CA ILE A 194 14.02 -1.63 0.87
C ILE A 194 15.10 -0.56 0.71
N VAL A 195 16.28 -0.83 1.25
CA VAL A 195 17.49 -0.04 1.02
C VAL A 195 18.40 -0.82 0.09
N TYR A 196 18.82 -0.24 -1.05
CA TYR A 196 19.52 -0.99 -2.07
C TYR A 196 20.53 -0.16 -2.88
N ASN A 197 21.43 -0.85 -3.54
CA ASN A 197 22.33 -0.33 -4.55
C ASN A 197 22.61 -1.42 -5.62
N ALA A 198 23.72 -1.29 -6.36
CA ALA A 198 24.12 -2.27 -7.36
C ALA A 198 24.52 -3.64 -6.78
N ASP A 199 24.90 -3.72 -5.51
CA ASP A 199 25.32 -4.95 -4.84
C ASP A 199 24.15 -5.82 -4.36
N GLY A 200 22.94 -5.25 -4.29
CA GLY A 200 21.72 -5.91 -3.86
C GLY A 200 20.81 -5.04 -2.98
N ALA A 201 19.83 -5.67 -2.36
CA ALA A 201 18.73 -5.03 -1.65
C ALA A 201 18.56 -5.57 -0.23
N PHE A 202 18.68 -4.71 0.77
CA PHE A 202 18.30 -4.99 2.15
C PHE A 202 16.79 -4.79 2.28
N TYR A 203 16.08 -5.85 2.62
CA TYR A 203 14.65 -5.90 2.83
C TYR A 203 14.34 -5.79 4.33
N TYR A 204 13.44 -4.88 4.68
CA TYR A 204 12.90 -4.69 6.02
C TYR A 204 11.37 -4.66 5.93
N GLY A 205 10.67 -5.61 6.55
CA GLY A 205 9.22 -5.71 6.47
C GLY A 205 8.55 -6.25 7.73
N THR A 206 7.23 -6.23 7.74
CA THR A 206 6.41 -6.85 8.79
C THR A 206 5.45 -7.86 8.20
N GLU A 207 5.17 -8.94 8.95
CA GLU A 207 4.21 -9.98 8.56
C GLU A 207 2.91 -9.87 9.35
N ASP A 208 2.37 -8.67 9.43
CA ASP A 208 1.09 -8.41 10.07
C ASP A 208 -0.07 -8.73 9.13
N ARG A 209 -0.90 -9.71 9.50
CA ARG A 209 -2.06 -10.18 8.74
C ARG A 209 -3.36 -9.45 9.08
N ARG A 210 -3.28 -8.42 9.93
CA ARG A 210 -4.44 -7.68 10.43
C ARG A 210 -4.46 -6.21 10.04
N GLY A 211 -3.46 -5.75 9.25
CA GLY A 211 -3.40 -4.38 8.78
C GLY A 211 -3.34 -3.34 9.90
N CYS A 212 -2.68 -3.65 11.02
CA CYS A 212 -2.55 -2.74 12.15
C CYS A 212 -1.75 -1.50 11.79
N GLY A 213 -2.19 -0.34 12.29
CA GLY A 213 -1.50 0.92 12.09
C GLY A 213 -0.06 0.90 12.61
N LYS A 214 0.89 1.36 11.78
CA LYS A 214 2.30 1.53 12.12
C LYS A 214 2.94 2.61 11.26
N THR A 215 4.09 3.13 11.66
CA THR A 215 4.86 4.09 10.87
C THR A 215 6.22 3.51 10.56
N TYR A 216 6.48 3.27 9.28
CA TYR A 216 7.81 2.90 8.81
C TYR A 216 8.71 4.13 8.82
N SER A 217 9.93 3.99 9.34
CA SER A 217 10.91 5.07 9.34
C SER A 217 12.29 4.61 8.88
N ALA A 218 12.99 5.51 8.17
CA ALA A 218 14.39 5.39 7.84
C ALA A 218 15.09 6.70 8.19
N ARG A 219 16.14 6.66 9.02
CA ARG A 219 16.99 7.82 9.33
C ARG A 219 18.37 7.60 8.79
N CYS A 220 18.80 8.47 7.88
CA CYS A 220 20.08 8.34 7.20
C CYS A 220 21.14 9.25 7.85
N SER A 221 22.29 8.67 8.17
CA SER A 221 23.53 9.38 8.49
C SER A 221 24.50 9.31 7.30
N HIS A 222 25.73 9.80 7.49
CA HIS A 222 26.78 9.62 6.48
C HIS A 222 27.19 8.16 6.31
N GLU A 223 27.14 7.35 7.37
CA GLU A 223 27.66 5.99 7.42
C GLU A 223 26.58 4.93 7.52
N THR A 224 25.42 5.27 8.09
CA THR A 224 24.38 4.29 8.44
C THR A 224 22.98 4.72 8.03
N VAL A 225 22.07 3.73 8.01
CA VAL A 225 20.62 3.91 7.89
C VAL A 225 19.96 3.17 9.05
N LEU A 226 19.32 3.90 9.95
CA LEU A 226 18.49 3.34 11.01
C LEU A 226 17.07 3.09 10.47
N LEU A 227 16.67 1.83 10.43
CA LEU A 227 15.32 1.40 10.08
C LEU A 227 14.54 1.06 11.36
N SER A 228 13.26 1.44 11.41
CA SER A 228 12.39 1.17 12.56
C SER A 228 10.92 1.30 12.19
N ASP A 229 10.07 0.55 12.91
CA ASP A 229 8.63 0.74 12.92
C ASP A 229 8.21 1.41 14.24
N ALA A 230 7.40 2.47 14.15
CA ALA A 230 6.69 3.04 15.29
C ALA A 230 5.26 2.48 15.29
N ILE A 231 4.89 1.75 16.35
CA ILE A 231 3.68 0.95 16.41
C ILE A 231 2.82 1.40 17.59
N PRO A 232 1.66 2.05 17.37
CA PRO A 232 0.68 2.29 18.41
C PRO A 232 0.14 0.95 18.92
N ALA A 233 0.38 0.66 20.20
CA ALA A 233 -0.02 -0.60 20.82
C ALA A 233 -1.50 -0.62 21.18
N SER A 234 -2.07 -1.83 21.24
CA SER A 234 -3.44 -2.06 21.67
C SER A 234 -3.49 -2.67 23.05
N ALA A 235 -4.43 -2.22 23.88
CA ALA A 235 -4.74 -2.90 25.13
C ALA A 235 -5.16 -4.37 24.91
N GLY A 236 -5.68 -4.71 23.73
CA GLY A 236 -6.04 -6.07 23.33
C GLY A 236 -4.83 -7.01 23.10
N TRP A 237 -3.61 -6.49 23.09
CA TRP A 237 -2.39 -7.30 22.96
C TRP A 237 -1.79 -7.70 24.31
N ILE A 238 -2.52 -7.44 25.40
CA ILE A 238 -2.13 -7.81 26.76
C ILE A 238 -2.97 -9.00 27.20
N ASP A 239 -2.31 -10.11 27.51
CA ASP A 239 -2.93 -11.31 28.04
C ASP A 239 -2.17 -11.79 29.28
N GLY A 240 -2.90 -12.02 30.38
CA GLY A 240 -2.32 -12.45 31.64
C GLY A 240 -1.24 -11.53 32.20
N GLY A 241 -1.29 -10.22 31.91
CA GLY A 241 -0.28 -9.24 32.32
C GLY A 241 0.96 -9.19 31.44
N THR A 242 0.96 -9.87 30.29
CA THR A 242 2.05 -9.83 29.31
C THR A 242 1.55 -9.20 28.00
N PHE A 243 2.20 -8.12 27.59
CA PHE A 243 2.07 -7.55 26.24
C PHE A 243 2.80 -8.44 25.23
N ARG A 244 2.18 -8.70 24.07
CA ARG A 244 2.79 -9.44 22.97
C ARG A 244 2.55 -8.74 21.66
N LEU A 245 3.62 -8.45 20.90
CA LEU A 245 3.49 -8.00 19.52
C LEU A 245 2.93 -9.17 18.66
N PRO A 246 1.77 -9.01 17.99
CA PRO A 246 1.08 -10.15 17.36
C PRO A 246 1.62 -10.59 16.01
N TRP A 247 2.74 -10.03 15.55
CA TRP A 247 3.44 -10.42 14.31
C TRP A 247 4.94 -10.41 14.49
N SER A 248 5.65 -10.90 13.47
CA SER A 248 7.10 -10.77 13.36
C SER A 248 7.47 -9.69 12.34
N SER A 249 8.46 -8.87 12.66
CA SER A 249 9.20 -8.09 11.69
C SER A 249 10.29 -8.97 11.08
N VAL A 250 10.61 -8.75 9.82
CA VAL A 250 11.52 -9.60 9.05
C VAL A 250 12.57 -8.80 8.31
N VAL A 251 13.80 -9.33 8.25
CA VAL A 251 14.88 -8.73 7.46
C VAL A 251 15.57 -9.78 6.62
N GLY A 252 16.02 -9.37 5.43
CA GLY A 252 16.74 -10.21 4.48
C GLY A 252 17.60 -9.38 3.54
N PHE A 253 18.45 -10.04 2.75
CA PHE A 253 19.22 -9.39 1.68
C PHE A 253 19.07 -10.17 0.39
N ALA A 254 18.62 -9.51 -0.68
CA ALA A 254 18.45 -10.06 -2.01
C ALA A 254 19.58 -9.58 -2.93
N PRO A 255 20.55 -10.43 -3.28
CA PRO A 255 21.65 -10.07 -4.19
C PRO A 255 21.17 -9.66 -5.59
N GLU A 256 20.06 -10.22 -6.05
CA GLU A 256 19.45 -9.94 -7.36
C GLU A 256 18.69 -8.59 -7.40
N GLY A 257 18.64 -7.88 -6.26
CA GLY A 257 18.03 -6.55 -6.13
C GLY A 257 16.61 -6.55 -5.58
N TRP A 258 16.01 -5.36 -5.54
CA TRP A 258 14.74 -5.12 -4.85
C TRP A 258 13.53 -5.89 -5.44
N ALA A 259 13.51 -6.08 -6.75
CA ALA A 259 12.41 -6.80 -7.40
C ALA A 259 12.34 -8.27 -6.98
N ASP A 260 13.52 -8.90 -6.82
CA ASP A 260 13.64 -10.26 -6.31
C ASP A 260 13.15 -10.36 -4.86
N ALA A 261 13.53 -9.42 -3.98
CA ALA A 261 13.05 -9.38 -2.60
C ALA A 261 11.51 -9.32 -2.53
N VAL A 262 10.89 -8.45 -3.34
CA VAL A 262 9.43 -8.30 -3.39
C VAL A 262 8.75 -9.58 -3.85
N VAL A 263 9.22 -10.18 -4.93
CA VAL A 263 8.61 -11.38 -5.53
C VAL A 263 8.83 -12.62 -4.68
N ARG A 264 10.00 -12.76 -4.06
CA ARG A 264 10.40 -13.94 -3.30
C ARG A 264 9.86 -13.95 -1.88
N TRP A 265 9.79 -12.80 -1.21
CA TRP A 265 9.41 -12.73 0.19
C TRP A 265 8.05 -12.07 0.43
N TYR A 266 7.86 -10.85 -0.11
CA TYR A 266 6.64 -10.10 0.21
C TYR A 266 5.39 -10.68 -0.45
N ARG A 267 5.44 -10.92 -1.74
CA ARG A 267 4.28 -11.44 -2.47
C ARG A 267 3.73 -12.78 -1.92
N PRO A 268 4.55 -13.80 -1.57
CA PRO A 268 4.05 -15.02 -0.92
C PRO A 268 3.42 -14.76 0.45
N PHE A 269 3.97 -13.84 1.25
CA PHE A 269 3.36 -13.44 2.51
C PHE A 269 1.94 -12.91 2.29
N THR A 270 1.73 -12.03 1.30
CA THR A 270 0.40 -11.46 1.03
C THR A 270 -0.66 -12.52 0.72
N TYR A 271 -0.29 -13.66 0.15
CA TYR A 271 -1.22 -14.76 -0.13
C TYR A 271 -1.75 -15.44 1.14
N THR A 272 -1.09 -15.24 2.27
CA THR A 272 -1.53 -15.74 3.58
C THR A 272 -2.45 -14.77 4.33
N THR A 273 -2.68 -13.58 3.78
CA THR A 273 -3.56 -12.56 4.36
C THR A 273 -5.00 -12.71 3.85
N GLU A 274 -5.96 -12.15 4.57
CA GLU A 274 -7.36 -12.16 4.15
C GLU A 274 -7.55 -11.40 2.83
N TRP A 275 -6.90 -10.24 2.68
CA TRP A 275 -7.02 -9.39 1.50
C TRP A 275 -6.30 -9.92 0.26
N GLY A 276 -5.21 -10.68 0.41
CA GLY A 276 -4.42 -11.20 -0.69
C GLY A 276 -4.70 -12.67 -1.02
N SER A 277 -5.57 -13.36 -0.27
CA SER A 277 -5.82 -14.80 -0.44
C SER A 277 -6.57 -15.15 -1.72
N LYS A 278 -7.43 -14.24 -2.24
CA LYS A 278 -8.27 -14.47 -3.42
C LYS A 278 -7.74 -13.72 -4.64
N THR A 279 -7.65 -14.42 -5.74
CA THR A 279 -7.43 -13.82 -7.05
C THR A 279 -8.67 -13.09 -7.56
N LEU A 280 -8.53 -12.23 -8.56
CA LEU A 280 -9.66 -11.54 -9.20
C LEU A 280 -10.70 -12.52 -9.76
N ALA A 281 -10.27 -13.68 -10.27
CA ALA A 281 -11.18 -14.71 -10.78
C ALA A 281 -12.06 -15.35 -9.69
N GLU A 282 -11.63 -15.31 -8.43
CA GLU A 282 -12.36 -15.83 -7.27
C GLU A 282 -13.25 -14.79 -6.59
N ARG A 283 -13.16 -13.53 -7.03
CA ARG A 283 -13.95 -12.41 -6.49
C ARG A 283 -15.24 -12.21 -7.30
N ASN A 284 -16.30 -11.82 -6.61
CA ASN A 284 -17.59 -11.51 -7.25
C ASN A 284 -17.65 -10.03 -7.66
N ILE A 285 -16.79 -9.63 -8.61
CA ILE A 285 -16.79 -8.28 -9.18
C ILE A 285 -17.71 -8.27 -10.41
N PRO A 286 -18.65 -7.31 -10.54
CA PRO A 286 -19.49 -7.19 -11.73
C PRO A 286 -18.67 -7.05 -13.01
N GLN A 287 -19.05 -7.75 -14.08
CA GLN A 287 -18.31 -7.79 -15.35
C GLN A 287 -18.03 -6.38 -15.92
N TRP A 288 -19.00 -5.47 -15.80
CA TRP A 288 -18.80 -4.12 -16.32
C TRP A 288 -17.66 -3.35 -15.63
N CYS A 289 -17.29 -3.71 -14.38
CA CYS A 289 -16.14 -3.14 -13.71
C CYS A 289 -14.83 -3.55 -14.41
N TYR A 290 -14.72 -4.78 -14.87
CA TYR A 290 -13.60 -5.23 -15.70
C TYR A 290 -13.63 -4.57 -17.09
N ASP A 291 -14.83 -4.34 -17.65
CA ASP A 291 -15.04 -3.74 -18.96
C ASP A 291 -14.91 -2.19 -18.94
N ALA A 292 -14.84 -1.58 -17.75
CA ALA A 292 -14.55 -0.16 -17.60
C ALA A 292 -13.05 0.11 -17.87
N ASP A 293 -12.69 0.18 -19.14
CA ASP A 293 -11.30 0.33 -19.57
C ASP A 293 -10.74 1.74 -19.39
N ALA A 294 -11.63 2.75 -19.31
CA ALA A 294 -11.24 4.14 -19.15
C ALA A 294 -12.18 4.92 -18.19
N TRP A 295 -11.64 5.92 -17.50
CA TRP A 295 -12.37 6.75 -16.56
C TRP A 295 -12.20 8.23 -16.85
N VAL A 296 -13.29 9.00 -16.63
CA VAL A 296 -13.26 10.46 -16.60
C VAL A 296 -13.67 10.97 -15.23
N ARG A 297 -13.14 12.13 -14.84
CA ARG A 297 -13.42 12.82 -13.60
C ARG A 297 -14.37 13.98 -13.84
N ALA A 298 -15.65 13.82 -13.58
CA ALA A 298 -16.64 14.88 -13.63
C ALA A 298 -16.59 15.70 -12.34
N LYS A 299 -16.06 16.93 -12.39
CA LYS A 299 -15.84 17.76 -11.21
C LYS A 299 -17.17 18.32 -10.67
N PHE A 300 -18.04 18.86 -11.51
CA PHE A 300 -19.27 19.54 -11.10
C PHE A 300 -20.52 18.88 -11.69
N ALA A 301 -21.63 18.87 -10.94
CA ALA A 301 -22.95 18.59 -11.53
C ALA A 301 -23.54 19.89 -12.11
N GLN A 302 -23.03 20.32 -13.25
CA GLN A 302 -23.37 21.51 -14.03
C GLN A 302 -23.47 21.14 -15.50
N GLU A 303 -24.17 21.99 -16.28
CA GLU A 303 -24.49 21.68 -17.68
C GLU A 303 -23.24 21.52 -18.57
N ASP A 304 -22.22 22.37 -18.40
CA ASP A 304 -20.96 22.29 -19.16
C ASP A 304 -20.20 20.99 -18.93
N THR A 305 -20.14 20.54 -17.68
CA THR A 305 -19.53 19.26 -17.30
C THR A 305 -20.36 18.08 -17.82
N TYR A 306 -21.70 18.18 -17.72
CA TYR A 306 -22.59 17.14 -18.23
C TYR A 306 -22.50 17.01 -19.76
N ASP A 307 -22.45 18.14 -20.49
CA ASP A 307 -22.26 18.10 -21.94
C ASP A 307 -20.92 17.47 -22.33
N ALA A 308 -19.85 17.77 -21.57
CA ALA A 308 -18.56 17.13 -21.79
C ALA A 308 -18.59 15.63 -21.49
N VAL A 309 -19.26 15.19 -20.43
CA VAL A 309 -19.48 13.76 -20.11
C VAL A 309 -20.27 13.07 -21.23
N ARG A 310 -21.34 13.71 -21.76
CA ARG A 310 -22.10 13.16 -22.89
C ARG A 310 -21.25 13.02 -24.16
N ARG A 311 -20.42 14.03 -24.47
CA ARG A 311 -19.49 13.96 -25.61
C ARG A 311 -18.48 12.84 -25.42
N ALA A 312 -17.90 12.69 -24.20
CA ALA A 312 -16.99 11.62 -23.87
C ALA A 312 -17.67 10.24 -24.01
N ALA A 313 -18.87 10.06 -23.43
CA ALA A 313 -19.62 8.82 -23.55
C ALA A 313 -19.92 8.43 -25.01
N LYS A 314 -20.29 9.37 -25.85
CA LYS A 314 -20.47 9.14 -27.30
C LYS A 314 -19.17 8.83 -28.03
N PHE A 315 -18.07 9.45 -27.63
CA PHE A 315 -16.76 9.29 -28.30
C PHE A 315 -16.07 7.99 -27.93
N PHE A 316 -16.04 7.65 -26.63
CA PHE A 316 -15.39 6.43 -26.13
C PHE A 316 -16.29 5.21 -26.24
N GLY A 317 -17.62 5.36 -26.14
CA GLY A 317 -18.58 4.28 -26.18
C GLY A 317 -18.63 3.45 -24.89
N GLU A 318 -18.94 2.16 -25.02
CA GLU A 318 -18.99 1.23 -23.90
C GLU A 318 -17.62 1.10 -23.20
N GLY A 319 -17.65 0.97 -21.87
CA GLY A 319 -16.45 0.85 -21.03
C GLY A 319 -15.92 2.16 -20.49
N LEU A 320 -16.68 3.26 -20.60
CA LEU A 320 -16.36 4.52 -19.95
C LEU A 320 -16.98 4.56 -18.54
N GLY A 321 -16.11 4.72 -17.51
CA GLY A 321 -16.51 5.08 -16.15
C GLY A 321 -16.46 6.58 -15.89
N VAL A 322 -17.29 7.05 -14.99
CA VAL A 322 -17.38 8.47 -14.59
C VAL A 322 -17.34 8.56 -13.07
N HIS A 323 -16.26 9.08 -12.50
CA HIS A 323 -16.25 9.55 -11.11
C HIS A 323 -16.84 10.93 -11.05
N TRP A 324 -17.89 11.14 -10.22
CA TRP A 324 -18.57 12.43 -10.12
C TRP A 324 -18.44 13.02 -8.71
N TYR A 325 -17.81 14.20 -8.60
CA TYR A 325 -17.44 14.80 -7.32
C TYR A 325 -18.50 15.76 -6.75
N PHE A 326 -18.63 16.98 -7.26
CA PHE A 326 -19.53 18.02 -6.70
C PHE A 326 -20.99 17.83 -7.13
N TRP A 327 -21.57 16.69 -6.79
CA TRP A 327 -22.96 16.34 -7.11
C TRP A 327 -23.98 16.84 -6.06
N HIS A 328 -23.50 17.22 -4.86
CA HIS A 328 -24.29 17.70 -3.71
C HIS A 328 -24.37 19.22 -3.65
N ASN A 329 -25.25 19.76 -2.79
CA ASN A 329 -25.50 21.20 -2.71
C ASN A 329 -24.47 21.97 -1.87
N HIS A 330 -23.73 21.32 -0.99
CA HIS A 330 -22.69 21.95 -0.17
C HIS A 330 -21.40 22.19 -0.97
N PRO A 331 -20.56 23.17 -0.56
CA PRO A 331 -19.22 23.29 -1.07
C PRO A 331 -18.40 22.01 -0.80
N TYR A 332 -17.42 21.74 -1.64
CA TYR A 332 -16.57 20.56 -1.49
C TYR A 332 -15.76 20.62 -0.19
N ASP A 333 -15.51 19.46 0.43
CA ASP A 333 -14.86 19.30 1.73
C ASP A 333 -15.58 20.02 2.89
N THR A 334 -16.89 20.20 2.82
CA THR A 334 -17.69 20.78 3.88
C THR A 334 -18.93 19.94 4.17
N HIS A 335 -19.45 20.03 5.38
CA HIS A 335 -20.69 19.39 5.84
C HIS A 335 -20.69 17.85 5.70
N TYR A 336 -19.52 17.23 5.65
CA TYR A 336 -19.45 15.77 5.64
C TYR A 336 -20.14 15.15 6.85
N PRO A 337 -20.89 14.05 6.69
CA PRO A 337 -21.32 13.37 5.45
C PRO A 337 -22.74 13.77 5.00
N ASP A 338 -23.17 15.01 5.17
CA ASP A 338 -24.51 15.50 4.80
C ASP A 338 -24.58 15.86 3.30
N TYR A 339 -24.43 14.87 2.43
CA TYR A 339 -24.43 15.05 0.98
C TYR A 339 -25.82 15.26 0.37
N LEU A 340 -26.87 14.83 1.07
CA LEU A 340 -28.23 14.89 0.56
C LEU A 340 -28.99 16.13 1.12
N PRO A 341 -29.91 16.69 0.34
CA PRO A 341 -30.31 16.28 -1.01
C PRO A 341 -29.24 16.59 -2.06
N ALA A 342 -29.18 15.75 -3.11
CA ALA A 342 -28.36 16.01 -4.30
C ALA A 342 -28.83 17.26 -5.05
N LYS A 343 -27.98 17.86 -5.88
CA LYS A 343 -28.42 18.88 -6.84
C LYS A 343 -29.55 18.33 -7.70
N PRO A 344 -30.64 19.10 -7.95
CA PRO A 344 -31.81 18.58 -8.69
C PRO A 344 -31.48 18.04 -10.09
N ALA A 345 -30.45 18.58 -10.74
CA ALA A 345 -30.02 18.16 -12.06
C ALA A 345 -29.21 16.83 -12.05
N PHE A 346 -28.70 16.37 -10.87
CA PHE A 346 -27.74 15.27 -10.84
C PHE A 346 -28.36 13.93 -11.26
N ALA A 347 -29.53 13.56 -10.75
CA ALA A 347 -30.16 12.29 -11.12
C ALA A 347 -30.47 12.20 -12.63
N PRO A 348 -31.05 13.24 -13.29
CA PRO A 348 -31.17 13.27 -14.75
C PRO A 348 -29.83 13.15 -15.50
N MET A 349 -28.76 13.77 -14.99
CA MET A 349 -27.43 13.68 -15.58
C MET A 349 -26.85 12.25 -15.51
N VAL A 350 -27.02 11.59 -14.36
CA VAL A 350 -26.64 10.18 -14.18
C VAL A 350 -27.38 9.29 -15.18
N GLN A 351 -28.71 9.47 -15.28
CA GLN A 351 -29.51 8.69 -16.20
C GLN A 351 -29.07 8.92 -17.66
N GLY A 352 -28.90 10.16 -18.07
CA GLY A 352 -28.48 10.50 -19.45
C GLY A 352 -27.07 9.98 -19.79
N ALA A 353 -26.14 9.94 -18.83
CA ALA A 353 -24.83 9.32 -19.05
C ALA A 353 -24.94 7.79 -19.21
N ARG A 354 -25.78 7.13 -18.39
CA ARG A 354 -26.03 5.68 -18.47
C ARG A 354 -26.73 5.26 -19.76
N GLU A 355 -27.65 6.05 -20.28
CA GLU A 355 -28.31 5.83 -21.58
C GLU A 355 -27.32 5.84 -22.75
N LEU A 356 -26.17 6.51 -22.57
CA LEU A 356 -25.06 6.51 -23.54
C LEU A 356 -24.01 5.41 -23.27
N GLY A 357 -24.27 4.50 -22.31
CA GLY A 357 -23.40 3.38 -21.99
C GLY A 357 -22.32 3.67 -20.92
N ALA A 358 -22.23 4.90 -20.41
CA ALA A 358 -21.30 5.22 -19.33
C ALA A 358 -21.76 4.67 -17.96
N ARG A 359 -20.82 4.42 -17.06
CA ARG A 359 -21.08 3.98 -15.67
C ARG A 359 -20.70 5.07 -14.69
N VAL A 360 -21.58 5.40 -13.74
CA VAL A 360 -21.41 6.57 -12.87
C VAL A 360 -21.23 6.13 -11.41
N THR A 361 -20.14 6.62 -10.78
CA THR A 361 -19.80 6.42 -9.38
C THR A 361 -19.58 7.80 -8.71
N PRO A 362 -20.55 8.30 -7.91
CA PRO A 362 -20.36 9.54 -7.17
C PRO A 362 -19.44 9.35 -5.96
N TYR A 363 -18.75 10.44 -5.63
CA TYR A 363 -17.86 10.57 -4.48
C TYR A 363 -18.64 10.72 -3.16
N ILE A 364 -18.22 10.01 -2.13
CA ILE A 364 -18.52 10.30 -0.72
C ILE A 364 -17.25 10.09 0.12
N ASN A 365 -17.16 10.80 1.27
CA ASN A 365 -16.11 10.58 2.25
C ASN A 365 -16.51 9.49 3.23
N GLY A 366 -15.63 8.50 3.44
CA GLY A 366 -15.87 7.34 4.32
C GLY A 366 -15.28 7.45 5.71
N ARG A 367 -14.75 8.64 6.12
CA ARG A 367 -13.93 8.76 7.34
C ARG A 367 -14.24 10.00 8.19
N LEU A 368 -14.67 11.10 7.59
CA LEU A 368 -14.72 12.41 8.23
C LEU A 368 -16.13 12.87 8.52
N TRP A 369 -16.30 13.57 9.65
CA TRP A 369 -17.55 14.22 10.02
C TRP A 369 -17.30 15.69 10.38
N ASP A 370 -17.98 16.61 9.67
CA ASP A 370 -17.93 18.03 9.92
C ASP A 370 -18.81 18.37 11.14
N PRO A 371 -18.26 18.93 12.24
CA PRO A 371 -19.06 19.35 13.40
C PRO A 371 -20.10 20.41 13.10
N ALA A 372 -19.99 21.15 11.98
CA ALA A 372 -20.97 22.12 11.53
C ALA A 372 -22.13 21.47 10.74
N ALA A 373 -22.03 20.21 10.34
CA ALA A 373 -23.11 19.49 9.68
C ALA A 373 -24.29 19.27 10.65
N ASP A 374 -25.52 19.41 10.17
CA ASP A 374 -26.72 19.21 11.00
C ASP A 374 -26.78 17.80 11.61
N SER A 375 -26.30 16.81 10.86
CA SER A 375 -26.27 15.45 11.33
C SER A 375 -25.27 15.22 12.47
N TYR A 376 -24.24 16.02 12.61
CA TYR A 376 -23.23 15.80 13.65
C TYR A 376 -23.85 15.80 15.05
N ARG A 377 -24.72 16.77 15.34
CA ARG A 377 -25.44 16.81 16.60
C ARG A 377 -26.64 15.85 16.64
N ARG A 378 -27.45 15.81 15.56
CA ARG A 378 -28.65 14.97 15.49
C ARG A 378 -28.33 13.48 15.63
N ASP A 379 -27.30 13.03 14.95
CA ASP A 379 -26.93 11.62 14.83
C ASP A 379 -25.76 11.24 15.77
N ARG A 380 -25.38 12.12 16.72
CA ARG A 380 -24.35 11.90 17.73
C ARG A 380 -22.95 11.68 17.15
N GLY A 381 -22.54 12.51 16.18
CA GLY A 381 -21.21 12.41 15.54
C GLY A 381 -20.04 12.53 16.52
N TYR A 382 -20.18 13.31 17.60
CA TYR A 382 -19.17 13.38 18.66
C TYR A 382 -18.90 12.02 19.30
N ASP A 383 -19.94 11.20 19.51
CA ASP A 383 -19.83 9.89 20.11
C ASP A 383 -19.27 8.84 19.12
N ALA A 384 -19.24 9.15 17.84
CA ALA A 384 -18.61 8.31 16.81
C ALA A 384 -17.14 8.70 16.52
N SER A 385 -16.66 9.83 17.08
CA SER A 385 -15.34 10.36 16.75
C SER A 385 -14.22 9.70 17.57
N CYS A 386 -13.11 9.38 16.92
CA CYS A 386 -11.90 8.85 17.56
C CYS A 386 -11.35 9.82 18.61
N ARG A 387 -10.88 9.30 19.73
CA ARG A 387 -10.34 10.08 20.85
C ARG A 387 -8.88 9.81 21.07
N LYS A 388 -8.13 10.86 21.39
CA LYS A 388 -6.75 10.82 21.88
C LYS A 388 -6.70 10.37 23.35
N PRO A 389 -5.50 10.05 23.89
CA PRO A 389 -5.33 9.67 25.31
C PRO A 389 -5.86 10.70 26.32
N ASP A 390 -5.86 11.98 25.96
CA ASP A 390 -6.36 13.08 26.79
C ASP A 390 -7.88 13.33 26.65
N GLY A 391 -8.58 12.51 25.84
CA GLY A 391 -10.01 12.62 25.56
C GLY A 391 -10.38 13.62 24.46
N SER A 392 -9.43 14.39 23.93
CA SER A 392 -9.66 15.28 22.79
C SER A 392 -9.88 14.47 21.49
N LEU A 393 -10.50 15.09 20.49
CA LEU A 393 -10.78 14.43 19.20
C LEU A 393 -9.60 14.49 18.25
N TYR A 394 -9.44 13.49 17.42
CA TYR A 394 -8.64 13.60 16.20
C TYR A 394 -9.41 14.45 15.18
N THR A 395 -8.70 15.38 14.56
CA THR A 395 -9.28 16.32 13.59
C THR A 395 -8.39 16.49 12.37
N GLU A 396 -9.01 16.76 11.23
CA GLU A 396 -8.34 17.09 9.97
C GLU A 396 -8.89 18.37 9.38
N ILE A 397 -8.01 19.14 8.73
CA ILE A 397 -8.37 20.39 8.04
C ILE A 397 -7.80 20.30 6.63
N TYR A 398 -8.67 20.31 5.63
CA TYR A 398 -8.22 20.38 4.25
C TYR A 398 -7.81 21.82 3.88
N PRO A 399 -6.69 22.00 3.17
CA PRO A 399 -6.18 23.32 2.78
C PRO A 399 -7.20 24.13 1.95
N THR A 400 -8.01 23.44 1.15
CA THR A 400 -8.98 24.05 0.24
C THR A 400 -10.18 24.62 0.97
N SER A 401 -10.86 23.81 1.78
CA SER A 401 -12.09 24.22 2.50
C SER A 401 -11.81 24.96 3.79
N LYS A 402 -10.67 24.65 4.43
CA LYS A 402 -10.30 25.08 5.79
C LYS A 402 -11.31 24.71 6.87
N VAL A 403 -12.16 23.73 6.58
CA VAL A 403 -13.14 23.19 7.51
C VAL A 403 -12.47 22.15 8.39
N LEU A 404 -12.69 22.26 9.69
CA LEU A 404 -12.26 21.27 10.66
C LEU A 404 -13.25 20.11 10.65
N ASN A 405 -12.75 18.91 10.35
CA ASN A 405 -13.50 17.68 10.42
C ASN A 405 -13.01 16.81 11.58
N THR A 406 -13.89 16.06 12.22
CA THR A 406 -13.50 15.02 13.18
C THR A 406 -13.29 13.71 12.44
N VAL A 407 -12.32 12.92 12.91
CA VAL A 407 -12.06 11.57 12.41
C VAL A 407 -12.99 10.59 13.10
N THR A 408 -13.81 9.88 12.33
CA THR A 408 -14.76 8.90 12.90
C THR A 408 -14.08 7.56 13.16
N CYS A 409 -14.53 6.88 14.19
CA CYS A 409 -14.10 5.52 14.48
C CYS A 409 -14.90 4.51 13.63
N PRO A 410 -14.25 3.72 12.77
CA PRO A 410 -14.93 2.77 11.90
C PRO A 410 -15.56 1.60 12.65
N SER A 411 -15.33 1.47 13.95
CA SER A 411 -15.95 0.43 14.78
C SER A 411 -17.35 0.79 15.27
N THR A 412 -17.78 2.06 15.13
CA THR A 412 -19.05 2.52 15.71
C THR A 412 -20.25 2.29 14.81
N GLU A 413 -21.34 1.75 15.39
CA GLU A 413 -22.61 1.57 14.68
C GLU A 413 -23.24 2.90 14.22
N ILE A 414 -22.90 4.01 14.87
CA ILE A 414 -23.35 5.36 14.48
C ILE A 414 -22.79 5.67 13.09
N TRP A 415 -21.50 5.47 12.89
CA TRP A 415 -20.86 5.69 11.59
C TRP A 415 -21.34 4.71 10.53
N HIS A 416 -21.49 3.42 10.89
CA HIS A 416 -22.01 2.40 9.97
C HIS A 416 -23.37 2.80 9.41
N ARG A 417 -24.34 3.16 10.28
CA ARG A 417 -25.68 3.59 9.83
C ARG A 417 -25.63 4.79 8.89
N LYS A 418 -24.70 5.73 9.15
CA LYS A 418 -24.56 6.94 8.33
C LYS A 418 -24.11 6.61 6.91
N ILE A 419 -23.05 5.83 6.76
CA ILE A 419 -22.50 5.43 5.44
C ILE A 419 -23.47 4.51 4.71
N ILE A 420 -24.07 3.53 5.38
CA ILE A 420 -25.08 2.65 4.78
C ILE A 420 -26.26 3.46 4.23
N GLY A 421 -26.78 4.43 5.00
CA GLY A 421 -27.88 5.29 4.54
C GLY A 421 -27.55 6.13 3.31
N LEU A 422 -26.28 6.56 3.16
CA LEU A 422 -25.81 7.23 1.95
C LEU A 422 -25.76 6.28 0.75
N VAL A 423 -25.20 5.09 0.96
CA VAL A 423 -25.15 4.04 -0.10
C VAL A 423 -26.56 3.72 -0.58
N ASP A 424 -27.50 3.46 0.32
CA ASP A 424 -28.90 3.19 -0.02
C ASP A 424 -29.54 4.34 -0.80
N SER A 425 -29.34 5.57 -0.33
CA SER A 425 -29.92 6.76 -0.97
C SER A 425 -29.36 6.99 -2.39
N LEU A 426 -28.08 6.78 -2.60
CA LEU A 426 -27.43 6.95 -3.91
C LEU A 426 -27.90 5.92 -4.93
N GLN A 427 -27.98 4.67 -4.55
CA GLN A 427 -28.36 3.61 -5.50
C GLN A 427 -29.86 3.52 -5.75
N HIS A 428 -30.72 3.74 -4.73
CA HIS A 428 -32.18 3.71 -4.89
C HIS A 428 -32.77 5.05 -5.35
N GLY A 429 -32.25 6.17 -4.81
CA GLY A 429 -32.80 7.50 -5.12
C GLY A 429 -32.25 8.12 -6.40
N ILE A 430 -30.98 7.91 -6.73
CA ILE A 430 -30.31 8.49 -7.90
C ILE A 430 -30.08 7.45 -8.99
N GLY A 431 -29.88 6.18 -8.63
CA GLY A 431 -29.74 5.07 -9.58
C GLY A 431 -28.32 4.92 -10.15
N VAL A 432 -27.30 5.25 -9.33
CA VAL A 432 -25.87 5.18 -9.70
C VAL A 432 -25.39 3.74 -9.92
N ASP A 433 -24.30 3.54 -10.65
CA ASP A 433 -23.73 2.22 -10.95
C ASP A 433 -22.78 1.71 -9.87
N GLY A 434 -22.22 2.60 -9.09
CA GLY A 434 -21.37 2.29 -7.94
C GLY A 434 -21.22 3.50 -7.03
N ILE A 435 -20.47 3.35 -5.94
CA ILE A 435 -20.16 4.42 -5.00
C ILE A 435 -18.65 4.48 -4.78
N TYR A 436 -18.07 5.67 -4.95
CA TYR A 436 -16.69 5.96 -4.63
C TYR A 436 -16.60 6.47 -3.20
N ILE A 437 -16.10 5.63 -2.30
CA ILE A 437 -15.96 5.93 -0.86
C ILE A 437 -14.50 6.27 -0.59
N ASP A 438 -14.22 7.57 -0.55
CA ASP A 438 -12.89 8.11 -0.33
C ASP A 438 -12.39 7.91 1.11
N GLN A 439 -11.09 8.04 1.32
CA GLN A 439 -10.34 8.00 2.59
C GLN A 439 -10.14 6.61 3.21
N ILE A 440 -10.93 5.60 2.90
CA ILE A 440 -10.81 4.29 3.55
C ILE A 440 -9.46 3.63 3.21
N ALA A 441 -9.11 3.57 1.92
CA ALA A 441 -7.84 3.00 1.49
C ALA A 441 -6.72 4.05 1.32
N ALA A 442 -7.00 5.33 1.58
CA ALA A 442 -6.06 6.43 1.41
C ALA A 442 -5.47 6.94 2.73
N ALA A 443 -6.27 7.02 3.79
CA ALA A 443 -5.88 7.67 5.03
C ALA A 443 -5.43 6.69 6.11
N ALA A 444 -4.37 7.05 6.82
CA ALA A 444 -3.86 6.24 7.91
C ALA A 444 -4.84 6.16 9.10
N PRO A 445 -4.88 5.03 9.82
CA PRO A 445 -5.68 4.88 11.03
C PRO A 445 -5.19 5.81 12.15
N GLU A 446 -6.11 6.22 13.02
CA GLU A 446 -5.80 6.92 14.27
C GLU A 446 -6.03 5.98 15.46
N PRO A 447 -5.10 5.89 16.41
CA PRO A 447 -5.33 5.12 17.65
C PRO A 447 -6.55 5.72 18.38
N CYS A 448 -7.46 4.87 18.86
CA CYS A 448 -8.68 5.37 19.54
C CYS A 448 -8.70 4.96 21.01
N TRP A 449 -8.80 5.98 21.86
CA TRP A 449 -8.82 5.82 23.34
C TRP A 449 -10.21 5.90 23.94
N ASN A 450 -11.27 5.80 23.12
CA ASN A 450 -12.63 5.77 23.65
C ASN A 450 -13.04 4.34 24.02
N PRO A 451 -13.26 4.03 25.33
CA PRO A 451 -13.63 2.68 25.77
C PRO A 451 -15.02 2.23 25.30
N ASP A 452 -15.88 3.19 24.90
CA ASP A 452 -17.28 2.93 24.52
C ASP A 452 -17.42 2.51 23.04
N HIS A 453 -16.32 2.45 22.28
CA HIS A 453 -16.37 2.15 20.84
C HIS A 453 -16.36 0.65 20.51
N GLY A 454 -16.38 -0.22 21.54
CA GLY A 454 -16.49 -1.67 21.37
C GLY A 454 -15.22 -2.36 20.85
N HIS A 455 -14.07 -1.71 20.98
CA HIS A 455 -12.75 -2.26 20.70
C HIS A 455 -11.77 -1.93 21.84
N PRO A 456 -10.66 -2.68 22.02
CA PRO A 456 -9.61 -2.31 22.96
C PRO A 456 -9.03 -0.92 22.64
N VAL A 457 -8.74 -0.13 23.67
CA VAL A 457 -8.18 1.21 23.49
C VAL A 457 -6.75 1.18 22.93
N GLY A 458 -6.35 2.26 22.24
CA GLY A 458 -5.05 2.40 21.62
C GLY A 458 -5.08 2.12 20.12
N GLY A 459 -4.00 1.52 19.60
CA GLY A 459 -3.87 1.05 18.23
C GLY A 459 -4.50 -0.33 18.01
N GLY A 460 -3.84 -1.16 17.19
CA GLY A 460 -4.30 -2.51 16.87
C GLY A 460 -5.10 -2.58 15.58
N ASP A 461 -5.91 -3.63 15.47
CA ASP A 461 -6.62 -4.01 14.24
C ASP A 461 -8.08 -3.49 14.16
N PHE A 462 -8.54 -2.70 15.15
CA PHE A 462 -9.94 -2.25 15.21
C PHE A 462 -10.35 -1.41 14.00
N TRP A 463 -9.38 -0.70 13.38
CA TRP A 463 -9.60 0.11 12.17
C TRP A 463 -9.87 -0.78 10.96
N TYR A 464 -9.02 -1.78 10.77
CA TYR A 464 -9.17 -2.82 9.77
C TYR A 464 -10.50 -3.58 9.94
N ASP A 465 -10.78 -4.09 11.13
CA ASP A 465 -12.01 -4.82 11.44
C ASP A 465 -13.27 -3.95 11.30
N GLY A 466 -13.20 -2.69 11.70
CA GLY A 466 -14.31 -1.75 11.60
C GLY A 466 -14.75 -1.53 10.15
N TYR A 467 -13.81 -1.27 9.26
CA TYR A 467 -14.14 -1.11 7.83
C TYR A 467 -14.55 -2.43 7.17
N ARG A 468 -13.96 -3.57 7.55
CA ARG A 468 -14.40 -4.88 7.05
C ARG A 468 -15.85 -5.17 7.45
N ARG A 469 -16.24 -4.88 8.70
CA ARG A 469 -17.63 -5.00 9.14
C ARG A 469 -18.55 -4.05 8.37
N LEU A 470 -18.18 -2.78 8.21
CA LEU A 470 -18.98 -1.78 7.49
C LEU A 470 -19.18 -2.20 6.03
N ILE A 471 -18.10 -2.41 5.29
CA ILE A 471 -18.16 -2.72 3.85
C ILE A 471 -18.75 -4.11 3.63
N GLY A 472 -18.42 -5.09 4.49
CA GLY A 472 -19.03 -6.43 4.46
C GLY A 472 -20.54 -6.39 4.62
N LYS A 473 -21.05 -5.59 5.57
CA LYS A 473 -22.49 -5.37 5.77
C LYS A 473 -23.14 -4.69 4.56
N ILE A 474 -22.51 -3.64 4.02
CA ILE A 474 -22.99 -2.98 2.80
C ILE A 474 -23.13 -4.00 1.67
N ARG A 475 -22.10 -4.81 1.42
CA ARG A 475 -22.11 -5.82 0.33
C ARG A 475 -23.15 -6.91 0.53
N ALA A 476 -23.33 -7.38 1.77
CA ALA A 476 -24.23 -8.51 2.06
C ALA A 476 -25.71 -8.11 2.08
N GLU A 477 -26.03 -6.91 2.55
CA GLU A 477 -27.40 -6.54 2.91
C GLU A 477 -27.94 -5.32 2.14
N HIS A 478 -27.05 -4.45 1.62
CA HIS A 478 -27.46 -3.15 1.08
C HIS A 478 -27.08 -2.93 -0.37
N LEU A 479 -25.95 -3.48 -0.85
CA LEU A 479 -25.48 -3.24 -2.22
C LEU A 479 -26.35 -3.95 -3.25
N LEU A 480 -26.98 -3.20 -4.15
CA LEU A 480 -27.80 -3.76 -5.22
C LEU A 480 -26.96 -4.60 -6.19
N PRO A 481 -27.53 -5.69 -6.77
CA PRO A 481 -26.85 -6.49 -7.76
C PRO A 481 -26.28 -5.67 -8.92
N GLY A 482 -25.04 -5.97 -9.29
CA GLY A 482 -24.34 -5.29 -10.38
C GLY A 482 -23.81 -3.90 -10.04
N ARG A 483 -23.90 -3.44 -8.77
CA ARG A 483 -23.26 -2.22 -8.29
C ARG A 483 -21.86 -2.53 -7.76
N ILE A 484 -20.97 -1.51 -7.77
CA ILE A 484 -19.61 -1.63 -7.25
C ILE A 484 -19.36 -0.63 -6.12
N LEU A 485 -18.37 -0.95 -5.30
CA LEU A 485 -17.75 -0.04 -4.36
C LEU A 485 -16.31 0.21 -4.79
N THR A 486 -15.92 1.48 -4.82
CA THR A 486 -14.54 1.90 -5.12
C THR A 486 -14.00 2.79 -4.00
N SER A 487 -12.68 2.89 -3.88
CA SER A 487 -12.03 3.81 -2.93
C SER A 487 -10.84 4.50 -3.57
N GLU A 488 -10.34 5.54 -2.90
CA GLU A 488 -9.09 6.20 -3.28
C GLU A 488 -7.91 5.46 -2.67
N GLU A 489 -6.83 5.41 -3.42
CA GLU A 489 -5.57 4.75 -3.10
C GLU A 489 -5.65 3.23 -2.89
N ASN A 490 -4.50 2.66 -2.58
CA ASN A 490 -4.27 1.23 -2.71
C ASN A 490 -3.72 0.57 -1.44
N SER A 491 -4.09 1.07 -0.27
CA SER A 491 -3.74 0.36 0.97
C SER A 491 -4.16 -1.10 0.91
N GLU A 492 -3.19 -2.00 0.93
CA GLU A 492 -3.33 -3.42 0.59
C GLU A 492 -4.40 -4.15 1.42
N CYS A 493 -4.53 -3.79 2.71
CA CYS A 493 -5.46 -4.46 3.61
C CYS A 493 -6.94 -4.23 3.30
N TYR A 494 -7.26 -3.41 2.30
CA TYR A 494 -8.62 -3.11 1.85
C TYR A 494 -8.90 -3.51 0.39
N ILE A 495 -7.92 -4.10 -0.33
CA ILE A 495 -8.07 -4.39 -1.76
C ILE A 495 -9.21 -5.37 -2.08
N ASP A 496 -9.52 -6.27 -1.15
CA ASP A 496 -10.62 -7.24 -1.28
C ASP A 496 -12.00 -6.67 -0.92
N LEU A 497 -12.03 -5.52 -0.24
CA LEU A 497 -13.28 -4.83 0.13
C LEU A 497 -13.86 -4.01 -1.03
N PHE A 498 -13.02 -3.52 -1.93
CA PHE A 498 -13.39 -2.66 -3.04
C PHE A 498 -13.22 -3.37 -4.38
N ASP A 499 -14.14 -3.10 -5.32
CA ASP A 499 -14.11 -3.70 -6.65
C ASP A 499 -13.05 -3.04 -7.55
N MET A 500 -12.73 -1.76 -7.28
CA MET A 500 -11.66 -1.02 -7.96
C MET A 500 -11.10 0.06 -7.04
N LEU A 501 -9.81 0.33 -7.17
CA LEU A 501 -9.06 1.34 -6.42
C LEU A 501 -8.52 2.42 -7.36
N LEU A 502 -8.77 3.68 -7.03
CA LEU A 502 -8.28 4.85 -7.76
C LEU A 502 -6.92 5.28 -7.19
N VAL A 503 -5.82 5.07 -7.90
CA VAL A 503 -4.46 5.38 -7.42
C VAL A 503 -3.96 6.67 -8.08
N VAL A 504 -3.84 7.74 -7.30
CA VAL A 504 -3.58 9.10 -7.85
C VAL A 504 -2.56 9.94 -7.06
N ASN A 505 -2.23 9.57 -5.81
CA ASN A 505 -1.37 10.39 -4.95
C ASN A 505 0.08 9.85 -4.85
N THR A 506 0.58 9.14 -5.86
CA THR A 506 1.97 8.69 -5.85
C THR A 506 2.92 9.86 -6.12
N PRO A 507 3.83 10.20 -5.18
CA PRO A 507 4.74 11.31 -5.39
C PRO A 507 5.75 11.03 -6.50
N HIS A 508 6.01 12.03 -7.32
CA HIS A 508 7.01 11.99 -8.38
C HIS A 508 7.68 13.35 -8.56
N ALA A 509 8.99 13.31 -8.74
CA ALA A 509 9.81 14.47 -9.08
C ALA A 509 11.10 13.97 -9.74
N PRO A 510 11.47 14.42 -10.94
CA PRO A 510 12.52 13.79 -11.76
C PRO A 510 13.84 13.55 -11.06
N GLN A 511 14.24 14.44 -10.12
CA GLN A 511 15.52 14.38 -9.42
C GLN A 511 15.47 13.61 -8.10
N SER A 512 14.28 13.41 -7.50
CA SER A 512 14.16 12.91 -6.13
C SER A 512 13.20 11.76 -5.92
N CYS A 513 12.18 11.61 -6.78
CA CYS A 513 11.14 10.60 -6.64
C CYS A 513 10.85 9.93 -7.98
N ILE A 514 11.17 8.65 -8.10
CA ILE A 514 10.87 7.85 -9.31
C ILE A 514 9.82 6.81 -8.94
N ILE A 515 8.71 6.81 -9.68
CA ILE A 515 7.65 5.80 -9.46
C ILE A 515 8.14 4.43 -9.94
N ARG A 516 7.93 3.40 -9.12
CA ARG A 516 8.27 2.01 -9.41
C ARG A 516 7.03 1.11 -9.33
N PRO A 517 6.92 0.04 -10.15
CA PRO A 517 5.75 -0.81 -10.23
C PRO A 517 5.66 -1.84 -9.09
N LEU A 518 5.79 -1.42 -7.82
CA LEU A 518 5.74 -2.32 -6.68
C LEU A 518 4.36 -2.95 -6.51
N PHE A 519 3.33 -2.12 -6.52
CA PHE A 519 1.96 -2.61 -6.29
C PHE A 519 1.53 -3.61 -7.38
N PRO A 520 1.69 -3.36 -8.69
CA PRO A 520 1.37 -4.36 -9.70
C PRO A 520 2.24 -5.63 -9.63
N MET A 521 3.49 -5.56 -9.18
CA MET A 521 4.33 -6.77 -8.96
C MET A 521 3.74 -7.69 -7.89
N VAL A 522 3.02 -7.14 -6.92
CA VAL A 522 2.43 -7.90 -5.81
C VAL A 522 0.98 -8.27 -6.11
N TYR A 523 0.16 -7.34 -6.62
CA TYR A 523 -1.30 -7.43 -6.62
C TYR A 523 -1.98 -7.39 -7.99
N SER A 524 -1.24 -7.49 -9.12
CA SER A 524 -1.83 -7.42 -10.45
C SER A 524 -2.96 -8.45 -10.72
N ASP A 525 -2.90 -9.62 -10.08
CA ASP A 525 -3.91 -10.67 -10.19
C ASP A 525 -4.95 -10.66 -9.05
N ARG A 526 -4.95 -9.63 -8.17
CA ARG A 526 -5.78 -9.54 -6.96
C ARG A 526 -6.56 -8.23 -6.80
N ALA A 527 -6.13 -7.16 -7.45
CA ALA A 527 -6.76 -5.85 -7.36
C ALA A 527 -6.99 -5.24 -8.74
N VAL A 528 -8.17 -4.66 -8.96
CA VAL A 528 -8.42 -3.77 -10.09
C VAL A 528 -8.06 -2.36 -9.66
N THR A 529 -7.21 -1.71 -10.43
CA THR A 529 -6.80 -0.31 -10.20
C THR A 529 -7.22 0.58 -11.36
N SER A 530 -7.35 1.87 -11.12
CA SER A 530 -7.58 2.87 -12.16
C SER A 530 -6.66 4.08 -11.95
N ALA A 531 -6.43 4.84 -13.03
CA ALA A 531 -5.52 5.97 -13.12
C ALA A 531 -4.03 5.58 -12.96
N PHE A 532 -3.16 6.57 -12.81
CA PHE A 532 -1.73 6.39 -12.58
C PHE A 532 -1.23 7.40 -11.55
N THR A 533 -1.38 8.70 -11.83
CA THR A 533 -1.11 9.77 -10.88
C THR A 533 -1.97 10.99 -11.22
N TYR A 534 -1.97 11.99 -10.37
CA TYR A 534 -2.75 13.19 -10.55
C TYR A 534 -1.87 14.43 -10.39
N THR A 535 -1.80 15.22 -11.46
CA THR A 535 -1.13 16.50 -11.43
C THR A 535 -2.18 17.61 -11.53
N PRO A 536 -2.44 18.41 -10.47
CA PRO A 536 -3.52 19.41 -10.45
C PRO A 536 -3.44 20.44 -11.58
N SER A 537 -2.22 20.78 -12.02
CA SER A 537 -2.00 21.71 -13.13
C SER A 537 -2.48 21.17 -14.46
N GLU A 538 -2.51 19.88 -14.65
CA GLU A 538 -2.89 19.19 -15.89
C GLU A 538 -4.38 18.91 -15.95
N ALA A 539 -4.98 18.63 -14.80
CA ALA A 539 -6.43 18.46 -14.70
C ALA A 539 -7.22 19.67 -15.22
N ASP A 540 -6.64 20.86 -15.09
CA ASP A 540 -7.27 22.11 -15.54
C ASP A 540 -6.75 22.58 -16.91
N LYS A 541 -5.59 22.11 -17.36
CA LYS A 541 -4.91 22.60 -18.58
C LYS A 541 -4.63 21.54 -19.63
N MET A 542 -4.82 20.23 -19.29
CA MET A 542 -4.30 19.10 -20.06
C MET A 542 -2.86 19.36 -20.51
N GLY A 543 -1.90 19.12 -19.65
CA GLY A 543 -0.50 19.07 -20.01
C GLY A 543 -0.28 17.97 -21.04
N LEU A 544 -0.25 18.33 -22.31
CA LEU A 544 -0.19 17.36 -23.41
C LEU A 544 1.10 16.54 -23.42
N GLY A 545 2.13 17.00 -22.68
CA GLY A 545 3.43 16.34 -22.62
C GLY A 545 3.49 15.08 -21.76
N ASP A 546 2.77 15.04 -20.67
CA ASP A 546 2.73 13.92 -19.72
C ASP A 546 1.49 13.03 -19.85
N PHE A 547 0.38 13.55 -20.41
CA PHE A 547 -0.89 12.83 -20.55
C PHE A 547 -0.73 11.45 -21.20
N ARG A 548 -0.01 11.38 -22.34
CA ARG A 548 0.24 10.12 -23.03
C ARG A 548 1.13 9.19 -22.21
N TYR A 549 2.08 9.75 -21.46
CA TYR A 549 2.94 8.97 -20.56
C TYR A 549 2.16 8.34 -19.42
N GLU A 550 1.33 9.11 -18.74
CA GLU A 550 0.48 8.61 -17.64
C GLU A 550 -0.46 7.51 -18.11
N LEU A 551 -1.16 7.70 -19.22
CA LEU A 551 -2.03 6.68 -19.80
C LEU A 551 -1.25 5.42 -20.20
N THR A 552 -0.04 5.60 -20.75
CA THR A 552 0.85 4.49 -21.13
C THR A 552 1.29 3.71 -19.90
N LYS A 553 1.76 4.37 -18.84
CA LYS A 553 2.17 3.72 -17.59
C LYS A 553 1.00 2.98 -16.94
N ALA A 554 -0.18 3.60 -16.85
CA ALA A 554 -1.39 2.95 -16.36
C ALA A 554 -1.68 1.65 -17.12
N LEU A 555 -1.70 1.69 -18.46
CA LEU A 555 -1.94 0.51 -19.28
C LEU A 555 -0.88 -0.58 -19.07
N LEU A 556 0.40 -0.22 -19.10
CA LEU A 556 1.51 -1.16 -18.94
C LEU A 556 1.50 -1.86 -17.59
N TRP A 557 0.97 -1.23 -16.56
CA TRP A 557 0.85 -1.78 -15.21
C TRP A 557 -0.50 -2.45 -14.92
N GLY A 558 -1.36 -2.58 -15.96
CA GLY A 558 -2.65 -3.26 -15.88
C GLY A 558 -3.78 -2.41 -15.29
N SER A 559 -3.53 -1.13 -14.96
CA SER A 559 -4.53 -0.20 -14.46
C SER A 559 -5.54 0.17 -15.56
N GLN A 560 -6.77 0.47 -15.18
CA GLN A 560 -7.75 1.13 -16.05
C GLN A 560 -7.28 2.58 -16.27
N ILE A 561 -7.34 3.08 -17.51
CA ILE A 561 -6.69 4.34 -17.87
C ILE A 561 -7.58 5.56 -17.59
N GLY A 562 -6.98 6.75 -17.53
CA GLY A 562 -7.68 8.02 -17.51
C GLY A 562 -7.78 8.66 -16.14
N TRP A 563 -8.99 8.98 -15.67
CA TRP A 563 -9.35 9.88 -14.58
C TRP A 563 -9.08 11.34 -14.90
N VAL A 564 -9.34 11.72 -16.14
CA VAL A 564 -9.13 13.05 -16.69
C VAL A 564 -10.43 13.87 -16.72
N ASP A 565 -10.34 15.20 -16.61
CA ASP A 565 -11.50 16.07 -16.78
C ASP A 565 -12.02 15.99 -18.23
N PRO A 566 -13.29 15.62 -18.44
CA PRO A 566 -13.82 15.48 -19.80
C PRO A 566 -13.96 16.81 -20.56
N ARG A 567 -13.98 17.95 -19.87
CA ARG A 567 -14.14 19.26 -20.53
C ARG A 567 -12.96 19.61 -21.44
N PRO A 568 -11.70 19.68 -20.94
CA PRO A 568 -10.55 19.87 -21.81
C PRO A 568 -10.32 18.68 -22.76
N LEU A 569 -10.54 17.44 -22.32
CA LEU A 569 -10.33 16.24 -23.14
C LEU A 569 -11.21 16.26 -24.41
N MET A 570 -12.45 16.75 -24.31
CA MET A 570 -13.39 16.80 -25.44
C MET A 570 -13.33 18.13 -26.22
N SER A 571 -12.27 18.93 -26.03
CA SER A 571 -12.02 20.12 -26.86
C SER A 571 -11.42 19.75 -28.22
N GLU A 572 -11.45 20.69 -29.17
CA GLU A 572 -10.82 20.52 -30.50
C GLU A 572 -9.30 20.43 -30.38
N GLU A 573 -8.72 21.20 -29.47
CA GLU A 573 -7.27 21.24 -29.21
C GLU A 573 -6.73 19.89 -28.69
N ALA A 574 -7.53 19.17 -27.92
CA ALA A 574 -7.15 17.86 -27.34
C ALA A 574 -7.57 16.64 -28.19
N ALA A 575 -8.01 16.87 -29.42
CA ALA A 575 -8.54 15.80 -30.28
C ALA A 575 -7.55 14.67 -30.57
N ALA A 576 -6.24 14.95 -30.60
CA ALA A 576 -5.20 13.92 -30.78
C ALA A 576 -5.06 13.05 -29.54
N GLU A 577 -5.07 13.64 -28.34
CA GLU A 577 -4.98 12.99 -27.04
C GLU A 577 -6.22 12.14 -26.74
N ALA A 578 -7.40 12.67 -27.06
CA ALA A 578 -8.64 11.90 -26.96
C ALA A 578 -8.62 10.64 -27.87
N ARG A 579 -8.09 10.77 -29.10
CA ARG A 579 -7.91 9.60 -29.99
C ARG A 579 -6.90 8.60 -29.42
N PHE A 580 -5.76 9.09 -28.89
CA PHE A 580 -4.77 8.21 -28.26
C PHE A 580 -5.37 7.46 -27.07
N MET A 581 -6.08 8.15 -26.17
CA MET A 581 -6.78 7.50 -25.04
C MET A 581 -7.79 6.45 -25.53
N ARG A 582 -8.54 6.73 -26.61
CA ARG A 582 -9.48 5.76 -27.15
C ARG A 582 -8.78 4.55 -27.77
N GLU A 583 -7.64 4.73 -28.42
CA GLU A 583 -6.81 3.62 -28.92
C GLU A 583 -6.32 2.72 -27.78
N LEU A 584 -5.80 3.32 -26.71
CA LEU A 584 -5.38 2.58 -25.51
C LEU A 584 -6.56 1.84 -24.85
N MET A 585 -7.72 2.48 -24.75
CA MET A 585 -8.93 1.87 -24.18
C MET A 585 -9.38 0.64 -24.98
N HIS A 586 -9.44 0.74 -26.32
CA HIS A 586 -9.81 -0.39 -27.18
C HIS A 586 -8.75 -1.50 -27.11
N PHE A 587 -7.48 -1.14 -27.08
CA PHE A 587 -6.42 -2.12 -26.95
C PHE A 587 -6.44 -2.82 -25.59
N ARG A 588 -6.67 -2.08 -24.48
CA ARG A 588 -6.77 -2.65 -23.15
C ARG A 588 -7.84 -3.75 -23.06
N ARG A 589 -8.98 -3.57 -23.73
CA ARG A 589 -10.04 -4.58 -23.83
C ARG A 589 -9.55 -5.92 -24.41
N THR A 590 -8.58 -5.88 -25.32
CA THR A 590 -7.95 -7.08 -25.87
C THR A 590 -6.94 -7.75 -24.93
N LEU A 591 -6.65 -7.12 -23.79
CA LEU A 591 -5.67 -7.58 -22.81
C LEU A 591 -6.30 -8.12 -21.52
N HIS A 592 -7.62 -8.24 -21.42
CA HIS A 592 -8.28 -8.66 -20.18
C HIS A 592 -7.80 -10.05 -19.71
N ASP A 593 -7.45 -10.96 -20.63
CA ASP A 593 -6.83 -12.26 -20.33
C ASP A 593 -5.43 -12.16 -19.73
N VAL A 594 -4.76 -11.02 -19.89
CA VAL A 594 -3.42 -10.73 -19.37
C VAL A 594 -3.53 -9.93 -18.06
N VAL A 595 -4.25 -8.79 -18.06
CA VAL A 595 -4.21 -7.83 -16.96
C VAL A 595 -5.11 -8.18 -15.78
N TYR A 596 -6.09 -9.09 -15.94
CA TYR A 596 -6.96 -9.53 -14.84
C TYR A 596 -6.70 -10.96 -14.35
N GLY A 597 -6.01 -11.76 -15.11
CA GLY A 597 -5.66 -13.13 -14.72
C GLY A 597 -4.15 -13.37 -14.65
N GLY A 598 -3.37 -12.53 -15.32
CA GLY A 598 -1.91 -12.63 -15.39
C GLY A 598 -1.20 -11.89 -14.27
N ARG A 599 0.10 -12.10 -14.21
CA ARG A 599 1.00 -11.44 -13.26
C ARG A 599 1.92 -10.48 -13.98
N PHE A 600 1.96 -9.24 -13.54
CA PHE A 600 2.97 -8.29 -13.96
C PHE A 600 4.36 -8.76 -13.50
N LEU A 601 5.32 -8.79 -14.40
CA LEU A 601 6.69 -9.20 -14.10
C LEU A 601 7.63 -8.00 -13.98
N ARG A 602 7.66 -7.14 -15.00
CA ARG A 602 8.58 -5.99 -15.04
C ARG A 602 8.24 -5.01 -16.16
N GLU A 603 8.79 -3.82 -16.05
CA GLU A 603 8.93 -2.91 -17.18
C GLU A 603 10.12 -3.30 -18.05
N VAL A 604 10.02 -3.05 -19.33
CA VAL A 604 11.09 -3.30 -20.32
C VAL A 604 11.18 -2.10 -21.26
N THR A 605 12.36 -1.53 -21.37
CA THR A 605 12.62 -0.50 -22.39
C THR A 605 13.06 -1.18 -23.69
N PRO A 606 12.26 -1.11 -24.79
CA PRO A 606 12.64 -1.71 -26.05
C PRO A 606 13.92 -1.04 -26.61
N ALA A 607 14.82 -1.86 -27.15
CA ALA A 607 16.03 -1.39 -27.82
C ALA A 607 15.78 -1.06 -29.30
N GLY A 608 16.70 -0.34 -29.95
CA GLY A 608 16.63 0.03 -31.37
C GLY A 608 16.27 1.51 -31.58
N ASP A 609 15.41 1.83 -32.55
CA ASP A 609 14.95 3.21 -32.80
C ASP A 609 13.94 3.63 -31.73
N ASN A 610 14.46 4.01 -30.58
CA ASN A 610 13.65 4.39 -29.41
C ASN A 610 14.26 5.62 -28.71
N PRO A 611 14.08 6.83 -29.27
CA PRO A 611 14.65 8.02 -28.67
C PRO A 611 14.03 8.33 -27.30
N ARG A 612 14.86 8.88 -26.41
CA ARG A 612 14.39 9.45 -25.14
C ARG A 612 13.81 10.84 -25.39
N ILE A 613 12.77 11.16 -24.67
CA ILE A 613 12.09 12.44 -24.65
C ILE A 613 11.95 12.94 -23.23
N ASP A 614 11.94 14.24 -23.04
CA ASP A 614 11.62 14.87 -21.75
C ASP A 614 10.11 14.81 -21.51
N ILE A 615 9.72 14.23 -20.37
CA ILE A 615 8.32 14.11 -19.93
C ILE A 615 8.13 15.11 -18.79
N PRO A 616 7.28 16.13 -18.95
CA PRO A 616 7.02 17.10 -17.89
C PRO A 616 6.65 16.41 -16.56
N GLY A 617 7.32 16.78 -15.47
CA GLY A 617 7.09 16.20 -14.15
C GLY A 617 7.72 14.83 -13.89
N PHE A 618 8.17 14.10 -14.93
CA PHE A 618 8.73 12.74 -14.80
C PHE A 618 10.19 12.62 -15.27
N GLY A 619 10.71 13.62 -16.00
CA GLY A 619 12.06 13.59 -16.56
C GLY A 619 12.13 12.81 -17.88
N GLU A 620 13.34 12.38 -18.27
CA GLU A 620 13.55 11.69 -19.54
C GLU A 620 13.13 10.21 -19.51
N ASP A 621 12.31 9.80 -20.48
CA ASP A 621 12.01 8.38 -20.72
C ASP A 621 11.95 8.07 -22.23
N ALA A 622 11.93 6.80 -22.59
CA ALA A 622 11.87 6.33 -23.96
C ALA A 622 10.49 6.58 -24.58
N THR A 623 10.45 6.84 -25.89
CA THR A 623 9.19 7.07 -26.62
C THR A 623 8.33 5.80 -26.72
N VAL A 624 8.98 4.63 -26.80
CA VAL A 624 8.31 3.32 -26.78
C VAL A 624 8.61 2.63 -25.46
N LEU A 625 7.56 2.31 -24.73
CA LEU A 625 7.63 1.62 -23.44
C LEU A 625 6.97 0.25 -23.56
N ALA A 626 7.39 -0.68 -22.70
CA ALA A 626 6.80 -2.01 -22.67
C ALA A 626 6.76 -2.56 -21.24
N SER A 627 5.88 -3.52 -21.03
CA SER A 627 5.85 -4.37 -19.84
C SER A 627 5.79 -5.85 -20.21
N GLU A 628 6.36 -6.67 -19.36
CA GLU A 628 6.32 -8.12 -19.46
C GLU A 628 5.35 -8.69 -18.44
N TRP A 629 4.49 -9.60 -18.90
CA TRP A 629 3.47 -10.27 -18.12
C TRP A 629 3.57 -11.77 -18.28
N CYS A 630 3.18 -12.50 -17.24
CA CYS A 630 3.00 -13.95 -17.29
C CYS A 630 1.50 -14.26 -17.17
N ARG A 631 0.93 -14.91 -18.18
CA ARG A 631 -0.45 -15.37 -18.19
C ARG A 631 -0.66 -16.55 -17.22
N PRO A 632 -1.91 -16.88 -16.84
CA PRO A 632 -2.20 -18.04 -16.00
C PRO A 632 -1.71 -19.37 -16.56
N ASP A 633 -1.57 -19.49 -17.88
CA ASP A 633 -1.05 -20.68 -18.56
C ASP A 633 0.51 -20.71 -18.63
N GLY A 634 1.18 -19.75 -18.00
CA GLY A 634 2.64 -19.65 -17.94
C GLY A 634 3.31 -19.00 -19.15
N ARG A 635 2.55 -18.63 -20.20
CA ARG A 635 3.10 -17.94 -21.36
C ARG A 635 3.39 -16.48 -21.03
N HIS A 636 4.47 -15.95 -21.59
CA HIS A 636 4.85 -14.57 -21.45
C HIS A 636 4.21 -13.71 -22.55
N VAL A 637 3.87 -12.49 -22.20
CA VAL A 637 3.28 -11.50 -23.10
C VAL A 637 3.97 -10.15 -22.88
N TYR A 638 4.39 -9.51 -23.98
CA TYR A 638 4.75 -8.10 -23.95
C TYR A 638 3.54 -7.23 -24.34
N ILE A 639 3.29 -6.20 -23.54
CA ILE A 639 2.44 -5.07 -23.86
C ILE A 639 3.37 -3.93 -24.24
N VAL A 640 3.24 -3.39 -25.47
CA VAL A 640 4.13 -2.35 -26.01
C VAL A 640 3.30 -1.14 -26.42
N VAL A 641 3.72 0.05 -26.04
CA VAL A 641 3.06 1.32 -26.41
C VAL A 641 4.08 2.28 -26.99
N ASN A 642 3.77 2.84 -28.15
CA ASN A 642 4.47 3.98 -28.74
C ASN A 642 3.62 5.24 -28.50
N MET A 643 4.04 6.08 -27.57
CA MET A 643 3.33 7.33 -27.25
C MET A 643 3.69 8.51 -28.18
N GLY A 644 4.73 8.34 -29.03
CA GLY A 644 5.10 9.33 -30.05
C GLY A 644 4.32 9.18 -31.35
N ASP A 645 4.35 10.20 -32.19
CA ASP A 645 3.57 10.23 -33.45
C ASP A 645 4.25 9.51 -34.63
N LYS A 646 5.52 9.09 -34.49
CA LYS A 646 6.27 8.42 -35.55
C LYS A 646 6.38 6.93 -35.32
N ASP A 647 6.34 6.16 -36.41
CA ASP A 647 6.63 4.73 -36.37
C ASP A 647 8.04 4.48 -35.82
N ARG A 648 8.19 3.45 -34.96
CA ARG A 648 9.46 3.07 -34.36
C ARG A 648 9.77 1.61 -34.62
N ARG A 649 11.02 1.32 -34.99
CA ARG A 649 11.50 -0.03 -35.17
C ARG A 649 12.34 -0.47 -33.97
N VAL A 650 11.78 -1.35 -33.16
CA VAL A 650 12.35 -1.76 -31.87
C VAL A 650 12.50 -3.28 -31.76
N THR A 651 13.21 -3.72 -30.74
CA THR A 651 13.32 -5.13 -30.35
C THR A 651 13.17 -5.28 -28.84
N LEU A 652 12.77 -6.48 -28.42
CA LEU A 652 12.59 -6.85 -27.00
C LEU A 652 13.36 -8.13 -26.69
N PRO A 653 13.74 -8.38 -25.42
CA PRO A 653 14.35 -9.65 -25.03
C PRO A 653 13.48 -10.84 -25.43
N GLY A 654 14.10 -11.90 -25.97
CA GLY A 654 13.38 -13.10 -26.41
C GLY A 654 12.58 -12.96 -27.72
N VAL A 655 12.61 -11.79 -28.38
CA VAL A 655 11.98 -11.56 -29.69
C VAL A 655 13.05 -11.58 -30.78
N ASP A 656 13.02 -12.58 -31.65
CA ASP A 656 14.11 -12.85 -32.64
C ASP A 656 14.35 -11.71 -33.64
N LYS A 657 13.32 -10.95 -33.98
CA LYS A 657 13.41 -9.93 -35.05
C LYS A 657 12.85 -8.60 -34.60
N PRO A 658 13.53 -7.48 -34.99
CA PRO A 658 12.96 -6.15 -34.79
C PRO A 658 11.61 -6.01 -35.49
N PHE A 659 10.68 -5.34 -34.80
CA PHE A 659 9.33 -5.08 -35.28
C PHE A 659 9.00 -3.58 -35.22
N VAL A 660 7.99 -3.18 -35.96
CA VAL A 660 7.51 -1.78 -36.01
C VAL A 660 6.33 -1.61 -35.06
N VAL A 661 6.38 -0.57 -34.23
CA VAL A 661 5.24 -0.04 -33.48
C VAL A 661 4.87 1.29 -34.10
N LYS A 662 3.66 1.39 -34.65
CA LYS A 662 3.17 2.61 -35.32
C LYS A 662 3.10 3.77 -34.30
N GLY A 663 3.17 4.99 -34.83
CA GLY A 663 2.98 6.19 -34.02
C GLY A 663 1.63 6.19 -33.31
N ALA A 664 1.58 6.65 -32.06
CA ALA A 664 0.39 6.72 -31.19
C ALA A 664 -0.42 5.40 -31.16
N SER A 665 0.26 4.26 -31.03
CA SER A 665 -0.38 2.94 -31.06
C SER A 665 0.23 1.93 -30.10
N CYS A 666 -0.44 0.80 -29.97
CA CYS A 666 -0.09 -0.29 -29.08
C CYS A 666 0.13 -1.60 -29.85
N ARG A 667 0.86 -2.52 -29.20
CA ARG A 667 1.07 -3.86 -29.71
C ARG A 667 1.17 -4.90 -28.59
N ARG A 668 0.52 -6.05 -28.78
CA ARG A 668 0.68 -7.25 -27.96
C ARG A 668 1.60 -8.24 -28.68
N LEU A 669 2.52 -8.84 -27.96
CA LEU A 669 3.39 -9.90 -28.45
C LEU A 669 3.31 -11.07 -27.47
N ASP A 670 2.77 -12.18 -27.91
CA ASP A 670 2.75 -13.44 -27.17
C ASP A 670 4.05 -14.19 -27.50
N LEU A 671 4.80 -14.65 -26.44
CA LEU A 671 6.09 -15.36 -26.54
C LEU A 671 5.90 -16.87 -26.48
#